data_6897306e796217cd7d1e23bd92375434
#
_entry.id   6897306e796217cd7d1e23bd92375434
#
_cell.length_a   1.000
_cell.length_b   1.000
_cell.length_c   1.000
_cell.angle_alpha   90.00
_cell.angle_beta   90.00
_cell.angle_gamma   90.00
#
_symmetry.space_group_name_H-M   'P 1'
#
loop_
_entity.id
_entity.type
_entity.pdbx_description
1 polymer ?
#
loop_
_entity_poly.entity_id
_entity_poly.type
_entity_poly.pdbx_seq_one_letter_code
_entity_poly.pdbx_strand_id
1 'polypeptide(L)'
;MCGIAALINFENSYVQGIKQSLYHRGPDAQTHYQHNNLHLIHTRLSIQDVKGGNQPFKIGQYVIIFNGEIYNHLKLRENLKHYVCKTRCDTETLLALFIEFGVSALDMVDGMFAFVIYDIRKNKLFLGRDRLGKKPIYFYKTERQFFVASELNTLATSLPNLSINEKAIATFLRAGFFSQTSTPYSCVEEVMPGHVYEVNISSLQISKFQYFDIIDQYQNPLKISHQDALLQLDSILHKSIKDRLMSSDLDVGAFLSSGIDSSLIVAIATQYQKNIKTFTVKFKGGFDESIIAAQTSRQFGTNHHELEVSIDLKNDVNKILNTYGEPFMDSSAIPSYYISREAKKHVTVVLNGDGADELFAGYRRYVPFAHNWLKYVKYMSILSSMIPKSNVKMSNYNYFSRLLSMSNKDGLSQYLSATTDIYEDVYTFGVSNIDLEIESMIYRVNNEKLSELSKNLILDSNLLLPADLLKKMDIATMSHSLEGRSPFLSKYMLEWAPRLPDRKKIRGLKTKYLLRELTKKYSLGQVYNQPKRGFEVPLSSWVENDLKENIYDSLNSSNSYSANYVNQKFINSLLNSPKIFAREKRSKILWSLYCLEVWHKSFVNTKISQNQNIGIIKNQNISITKKINLLFLTTGLGLGGAERVVLDICKNIDRDNFQVSVIGISSQNDMLMSFHENNIHTYALNFKKKISKFFSSLVQISKHIQNHEIQIIHAHMFHTLIIASVIKFYNLLNNSKKLKVIFTPHNSFHSMKLRRFALWFLKPFRDRDTIFSKEAKSFFHKKSSSIIPNGVDINKYQFTSNNSKEELFTFIIIGRLEFMKNHEFLINEISKLKDYNFKLKVVGSGILEATLKAQVNTLNLNEKVQFLGSRDDVPELLSQSDCLLLPSLWEAFPIVLLEAAASNVPVIATPVGSISSFINKENGYIVELHEFKDAMIEVLTNYEVAQNRSVELYKYVSSNLNITDVVKQYELLYKEVLK
;
A
#
# COMPACT_ATOMS: atom_id res chain seq x y z
N MET A 1 11.02 -23.69 -12.67
CA MET A 1 10.79 -22.28 -12.29
C MET A 1 11.99 -21.43 -12.58
N CYS A 2 11.82 -20.12 -12.73
CA CYS A 2 12.83 -19.27 -13.35
C CYS A 2 13.05 -17.99 -12.55
N GLY A 3 14.11 -17.27 -12.83
CA GLY A 3 14.27 -15.87 -12.46
C GLY A 3 14.03 -15.01 -13.70
N ILE A 4 13.24 -13.95 -13.55
CA ILE A 4 12.98 -12.97 -14.61
C ILE A 4 13.36 -11.56 -14.17
N ALA A 5 13.88 -10.78 -15.12
CA ALA A 5 14.08 -9.35 -14.92
C ALA A 5 13.89 -8.58 -16.24
N ALA A 6 13.38 -7.34 -16.12
CA ALA A 6 13.25 -6.42 -17.26
C ALA A 6 13.72 -5.03 -16.85
N LEU A 7 14.51 -4.38 -17.71
CA LEU A 7 15.06 -3.06 -17.44
C LEU A 7 14.74 -2.11 -18.59
N ILE A 8 14.31 -0.90 -18.27
CA ILE A 8 14.13 0.20 -19.22
C ILE A 8 15.02 1.35 -18.79
N ASN A 9 15.84 1.85 -19.72
CA ASN A 9 16.80 2.94 -19.52
C ASN A 9 17.92 2.60 -18.51
N PHE A 10 18.41 1.37 -18.55
CA PHE A 10 19.63 0.94 -17.85
C PHE A 10 20.73 0.54 -18.82
N GLU A 11 21.96 0.65 -18.39
CA GLU A 11 23.13 0.23 -19.14
C GLU A 11 23.27 -1.30 -19.19
N ASN A 12 23.89 -1.80 -20.24
CA ASN A 12 24.14 -3.25 -20.42
C ASN A 12 25.03 -3.85 -19.29
N SER A 13 25.81 -3.02 -18.61
CA SER A 13 26.65 -3.39 -17.45
C SER A 13 25.88 -4.06 -16.31
N TYR A 14 24.58 -3.74 -16.14
CA TYR A 14 23.72 -4.35 -15.13
C TYR A 14 23.36 -5.82 -15.40
N VAL A 15 23.34 -6.24 -16.67
CA VAL A 15 22.80 -7.54 -17.10
C VAL A 15 23.49 -8.72 -16.42
N GLN A 16 24.83 -8.69 -16.34
CA GLN A 16 25.60 -9.82 -15.78
C GLN A 16 25.38 -9.95 -14.27
N GLY A 17 25.35 -8.83 -13.54
CA GLY A 17 25.06 -8.82 -12.09
C GLY A 17 23.66 -9.38 -11.79
N ILE A 18 22.66 -9.02 -12.60
CA ILE A 18 21.28 -9.50 -12.48
C ILE A 18 21.20 -11.01 -12.77
N LYS A 19 21.84 -11.49 -13.82
CA LYS A 19 21.92 -12.95 -14.08
C LYS A 19 22.51 -13.70 -12.90
N GLN A 20 23.57 -13.20 -12.32
CA GLN A 20 24.20 -13.80 -11.15
C GLN A 20 23.30 -13.78 -9.90
N SER A 21 22.60 -12.68 -9.65
CA SER A 21 21.70 -12.57 -8.50
C SER A 21 20.49 -13.51 -8.57
N LEU A 22 20.04 -13.85 -9.80
CA LEU A 22 18.92 -14.77 -10.06
C LEU A 22 19.35 -16.22 -10.36
N TYR A 23 20.64 -16.52 -10.34
CA TYR A 23 21.18 -17.83 -10.73
C TYR A 23 20.59 -18.99 -9.95
N HIS A 24 20.42 -18.82 -8.62
CA HIS A 24 19.88 -19.85 -7.75
C HIS A 24 18.43 -20.25 -8.10
N ARG A 25 17.67 -19.38 -8.75
CA ARG A 25 16.32 -19.71 -9.24
C ARG A 25 16.33 -20.59 -10.47
N GLY A 26 17.29 -20.37 -11.35
CA GLY A 26 17.37 -21.11 -12.61
C GLY A 26 18.80 -21.28 -13.10
N PRO A 27 19.49 -22.34 -12.64
CA PRO A 27 20.91 -22.56 -12.94
C PRO A 27 21.14 -23.18 -14.32
N ASP A 28 20.10 -23.72 -14.98
CA ASP A 28 20.27 -24.54 -16.19
C ASP A 28 20.59 -23.72 -17.45
N ALA A 29 20.07 -22.49 -17.54
CA ALA A 29 20.38 -21.57 -18.63
C ALA A 29 20.21 -20.12 -18.23
N GLN A 30 21.01 -19.21 -18.79
CA GLN A 30 20.93 -17.78 -18.61
C GLN A 30 20.90 -17.08 -19.96
N THR A 31 19.83 -16.36 -20.22
CA THR A 31 19.58 -15.72 -21.52
C THR A 31 19.28 -14.23 -21.36
N HIS A 32 19.43 -13.48 -22.45
CA HIS A 32 19.21 -12.06 -22.51
C HIS A 32 18.70 -11.66 -23.89
N TYR A 33 17.67 -10.81 -23.92
CA TYR A 33 17.16 -10.16 -25.12
C TYR A 33 17.23 -8.65 -24.93
N GLN A 34 17.73 -7.95 -25.93
CA GLN A 34 17.81 -6.50 -25.94
C GLN A 34 17.07 -5.93 -27.16
N HIS A 35 16.30 -4.90 -26.95
CA HIS A 35 15.69 -4.10 -28.00
C HIS A 35 15.64 -2.63 -27.57
N ASN A 36 16.33 -1.76 -28.29
CA ASN A 36 16.51 -0.35 -27.89
C ASN A 36 17.04 -0.23 -26.44
N ASN A 37 16.30 0.49 -25.60
CA ASN A 37 16.60 0.72 -24.18
C ASN A 37 15.96 -0.33 -23.23
N LEU A 38 15.38 -1.39 -23.76
CA LEU A 38 14.79 -2.49 -23.01
C LEU A 38 15.70 -3.71 -23.00
N HIS A 39 15.91 -4.27 -21.81
CA HIS A 39 16.57 -5.56 -21.59
C HIS A 39 15.61 -6.53 -20.92
N LEU A 40 15.46 -7.74 -21.46
CA LEU A 40 14.75 -8.85 -20.84
C LEU A 40 15.75 -9.95 -20.48
N ILE A 41 15.78 -10.36 -19.23
CA ILE A 41 16.72 -11.32 -18.66
C ILE A 41 15.95 -12.51 -18.11
N HIS A 42 16.44 -13.71 -18.38
CA HIS A 42 15.83 -14.93 -17.89
C HIS A 42 16.90 -15.92 -17.40
N THR A 43 16.67 -16.50 -16.21
CA THR A 43 17.44 -17.63 -15.68
C THR A 43 16.51 -18.83 -15.55
N ARG A 44 16.84 -19.94 -16.20
CA ARG A 44 15.95 -21.08 -16.42
C ARG A 44 16.23 -22.23 -15.45
N LEU A 45 15.17 -22.76 -14.85
CA LEU A 45 15.10 -24.10 -14.27
C LEU A 45 14.26 -24.98 -15.21
N SER A 46 14.88 -25.95 -15.83
CA SER A 46 14.27 -26.78 -16.87
C SER A 46 13.44 -27.92 -16.26
N ILE A 47 12.11 -27.79 -16.30
CA ILE A 47 11.17 -28.78 -15.74
C ILE A 47 10.27 -29.34 -16.85
N GLN A 48 9.80 -28.48 -17.75
CA GLN A 48 8.95 -28.85 -18.88
C GLN A 48 9.64 -28.44 -20.19
N ASP A 49 9.53 -29.30 -21.19
CA ASP A 49 10.18 -29.15 -22.52
C ASP A 49 11.64 -28.72 -22.42
N VAL A 50 12.45 -29.58 -21.83
CA VAL A 50 13.88 -29.30 -21.53
C VAL A 50 14.63 -28.74 -22.73
N LYS A 51 14.31 -29.18 -23.94
CA LYS A 51 14.97 -28.77 -25.20
C LYS A 51 14.32 -27.52 -25.83
N GLY A 52 12.99 -27.41 -25.85
CA GLY A 52 12.24 -26.38 -26.59
C GLY A 52 11.83 -25.15 -25.78
N GLY A 53 11.84 -25.22 -24.43
CA GLY A 53 11.33 -24.18 -23.57
C GLY A 53 12.28 -23.01 -23.28
N ASN A 54 13.14 -22.63 -24.20
CA ASN A 54 14.07 -21.52 -24.02
C ASN A 54 13.34 -20.17 -24.05
N GLN A 55 13.78 -19.26 -23.18
CA GLN A 55 13.24 -17.90 -23.05
C GLN A 55 14.40 -16.89 -23.08
N PRO A 56 14.19 -15.62 -23.48
CA PRO A 56 12.91 -15.00 -23.90
C PRO A 56 12.31 -15.65 -25.15
N PHE A 57 10.99 -15.96 -25.11
CA PHE A 57 10.30 -16.60 -26.22
C PHE A 57 9.58 -15.56 -27.08
N LYS A 58 9.61 -15.72 -28.42
CA LYS A 58 9.09 -14.71 -29.35
C LYS A 58 8.06 -15.29 -30.32
N ILE A 59 6.90 -14.60 -30.41
CA ILE A 59 5.89 -14.82 -31.45
C ILE A 59 5.62 -13.48 -32.14
N GLY A 60 6.00 -13.37 -33.40
CA GLY A 60 5.82 -12.15 -34.19
C GLY A 60 6.47 -10.93 -33.51
N GLN A 61 5.65 -9.96 -33.13
CA GLN A 61 6.08 -8.74 -32.44
C GLN A 61 6.13 -8.85 -30.91
N TYR A 62 5.74 -9.98 -30.33
CA TYR A 62 5.67 -10.17 -28.89
C TYR A 62 6.84 -11.00 -28.39
N VAL A 63 7.42 -10.59 -27.26
CA VAL A 63 8.50 -11.32 -26.55
C VAL A 63 8.09 -11.51 -25.11
N ILE A 64 8.19 -12.73 -24.58
CA ILE A 64 7.86 -13.05 -23.18
C ILE A 64 9.07 -13.59 -22.42
N ILE A 65 9.17 -13.20 -21.16
CA ILE A 65 9.88 -13.89 -20.09
C ILE A 65 8.89 -14.31 -19.01
N PHE A 66 9.01 -15.53 -18.54
CA PHE A 66 8.00 -16.17 -17.71
C PHE A 66 8.64 -16.97 -16.58
N ASN A 67 8.15 -16.77 -15.36
CA ASN A 67 8.49 -17.54 -14.18
C ASN A 67 7.23 -18.22 -13.66
N GLY A 68 7.03 -19.47 -13.95
CA GLY A 68 5.80 -20.16 -13.53
C GLY A 68 5.59 -21.50 -14.22
N GLU A 69 4.36 -21.98 -14.12
CA GLU A 69 3.85 -23.20 -14.72
C GLU A 69 2.35 -23.06 -15.01
N ILE A 70 1.92 -23.35 -16.24
CA ILE A 70 0.52 -23.41 -16.65
C ILE A 70 0.08 -24.87 -16.76
N TYR A 71 -0.64 -25.36 -15.79
CA TYR A 71 -0.96 -26.78 -15.66
C TYR A 71 -1.94 -27.29 -16.72
N ASN A 72 -2.82 -26.45 -17.25
CA ASN A 72 -3.82 -26.83 -18.26
C ASN A 72 -3.45 -26.37 -19.69
N HIS A 73 -2.19 -26.00 -19.95
CA HIS A 73 -1.76 -25.35 -21.19
C HIS A 73 -2.05 -26.19 -22.44
N LEU A 74 -1.87 -27.52 -22.38
CA LEU A 74 -2.16 -28.39 -23.52
C LEU A 74 -3.63 -28.31 -23.95
N LYS A 75 -4.55 -28.31 -22.99
CA LYS A 75 -5.97 -28.17 -23.27
C LYS A 75 -6.32 -26.77 -23.80
N LEU A 76 -5.63 -25.73 -23.34
CA LEU A 76 -5.88 -24.36 -23.78
C LEU A 76 -5.47 -24.12 -25.24
N ARG A 77 -4.58 -24.95 -25.81
CA ARG A 77 -4.21 -24.88 -27.23
C ARG A 77 -5.40 -25.13 -28.17
N GLU A 78 -6.38 -25.89 -27.73
CA GLU A 78 -7.62 -26.14 -28.48
C GLU A 78 -8.44 -24.86 -28.73
N ASN A 79 -8.24 -23.83 -27.92
CA ASN A 79 -8.90 -22.54 -28.06
C ASN A 79 -8.21 -21.60 -29.06
N LEU A 80 -6.95 -21.87 -29.43
CA LEU A 80 -6.17 -21.04 -30.36
C LEU A 80 -6.68 -21.24 -31.80
N LYS A 81 -7.07 -20.14 -32.47
CA LYS A 81 -7.57 -20.17 -33.86
C LYS A 81 -6.53 -19.76 -34.90
N HIS A 82 -5.61 -18.86 -34.48
CA HIS A 82 -4.70 -18.20 -35.41
C HIS A 82 -3.22 -18.60 -35.24
N TYR A 83 -2.92 -19.42 -34.23
CA TYR A 83 -1.56 -19.83 -33.94
C TYR A 83 -1.48 -21.33 -33.61
N VAL A 84 -0.56 -22.01 -34.29
CA VAL A 84 -0.21 -23.43 -34.02
C VAL A 84 1.07 -23.49 -33.23
N CYS A 85 0.99 -24.01 -32.01
CA CYS A 85 2.17 -24.16 -31.15
C CYS A 85 3.19 -25.13 -31.72
N LYS A 86 4.46 -24.76 -31.67
CA LYS A 86 5.61 -25.51 -32.25
C LYS A 86 6.39 -26.30 -31.20
N THR A 87 6.27 -25.91 -29.92
CA THR A 87 6.95 -26.56 -28.79
C THR A 87 5.94 -27.23 -27.87
N ARG A 88 6.41 -27.96 -26.88
CA ARG A 88 5.53 -28.49 -25.79
C ARG A 88 5.49 -27.56 -24.59
N CYS A 89 6.14 -26.39 -24.65
CA CYS A 89 6.27 -25.46 -23.54
C CYS A 89 4.97 -24.68 -23.28
N ASP A 90 4.66 -24.48 -22.03
CA ASP A 90 3.53 -23.67 -21.54
C ASP A 90 3.69 -22.18 -21.83
N THR A 91 4.94 -21.68 -21.84
CA THR A 91 5.29 -20.29 -22.17
C THR A 91 4.80 -19.89 -23.56
N GLU A 92 4.98 -20.78 -24.56
CA GLU A 92 4.47 -20.55 -25.91
C GLU A 92 2.94 -20.45 -25.91
N THR A 93 2.29 -21.37 -25.19
CA THR A 93 0.83 -21.38 -25.08
C THR A 93 0.31 -20.10 -24.44
N LEU A 94 0.93 -19.66 -23.34
CA LEU A 94 0.53 -18.42 -22.64
C LEU A 94 0.68 -17.21 -23.56
N LEU A 95 1.80 -17.09 -24.28
CA LEU A 95 2.03 -15.98 -25.19
C LEU A 95 1.03 -15.99 -26.36
N ALA A 96 0.75 -17.15 -26.94
CA ALA A 96 -0.22 -17.29 -28.01
C ALA A 96 -1.65 -16.90 -27.55
N LEU A 97 -2.06 -17.35 -26.37
CA LEU A 97 -3.35 -16.97 -25.77
C LEU A 97 -3.42 -15.46 -25.49
N PHE A 98 -2.33 -14.88 -24.97
CA PHE A 98 -2.30 -13.43 -24.71
C PHE A 98 -2.37 -12.60 -26.00
N ILE A 99 -1.77 -13.07 -27.08
CA ILE A 99 -1.86 -12.42 -28.40
C ILE A 99 -3.28 -12.44 -28.92
N GLU A 100 -4.00 -13.55 -28.75
CA GLU A 100 -5.34 -13.75 -29.32
C GLU A 100 -6.44 -13.14 -28.44
N PHE A 101 -6.34 -13.24 -27.10
CA PHE A 101 -7.40 -12.86 -26.16
C PHE A 101 -7.00 -11.69 -25.21
N GLY A 102 -5.77 -11.19 -25.28
CA GLY A 102 -5.30 -10.16 -24.34
C GLY A 102 -5.31 -10.63 -22.88
N VAL A 103 -5.67 -9.73 -21.98
CA VAL A 103 -5.71 -10.00 -20.53
C VAL A 103 -6.76 -11.07 -20.18
N SER A 104 -7.86 -11.18 -20.91
CA SER A 104 -8.92 -12.18 -20.65
C SER A 104 -8.44 -13.64 -20.87
N ALA A 105 -7.31 -13.86 -21.54
CA ALA A 105 -6.65 -15.16 -21.58
C ALA A 105 -6.43 -15.75 -20.18
N LEU A 106 -6.13 -14.90 -19.19
CA LEU A 106 -5.80 -15.32 -17.82
C LEU A 106 -6.98 -15.90 -17.04
N ASP A 107 -8.21 -15.62 -17.46
CA ASP A 107 -9.41 -16.24 -16.88
C ASP A 107 -9.44 -17.74 -17.14
N MET A 108 -8.88 -18.18 -18.26
CA MET A 108 -8.85 -19.60 -18.67
C MET A 108 -7.70 -20.39 -18.02
N VAL A 109 -6.65 -19.68 -17.57
CA VAL A 109 -5.39 -20.30 -17.10
C VAL A 109 -5.53 -20.90 -15.69
N ASP A 110 -5.15 -22.18 -15.50
CA ASP A 110 -4.79 -22.76 -14.20
C ASP A 110 -3.28 -22.83 -14.10
N GLY A 111 -2.71 -22.00 -13.27
CA GLY A 111 -1.26 -21.89 -13.15
C GLY A 111 -0.79 -21.08 -11.94
N MET A 112 0.50 -21.09 -11.75
CA MET A 112 1.23 -20.18 -10.85
C MET A 112 2.25 -19.43 -11.72
N PHE A 113 2.24 -18.10 -11.70
CA PHE A 113 3.07 -17.36 -12.65
C PHE A 113 3.33 -15.90 -12.28
N ALA A 114 4.49 -15.46 -12.77
CA ALA A 114 4.82 -14.08 -13.03
C ALA A 114 5.41 -13.97 -14.44
N PHE A 115 5.00 -12.99 -15.23
CA PHE A 115 5.50 -12.80 -16.58
C PHE A 115 5.74 -11.34 -16.91
N VAL A 116 6.61 -11.13 -17.90
CA VAL A 116 6.75 -9.87 -18.62
C VAL A 116 6.60 -10.14 -20.11
N ILE A 117 5.60 -9.52 -20.75
CA ILE A 117 5.38 -9.56 -22.19
C ILE A 117 5.69 -8.18 -22.77
N TYR A 118 6.52 -8.14 -23.81
CA TYR A 118 6.84 -6.93 -24.56
C TYR A 118 6.14 -6.95 -25.92
N ASP A 119 5.31 -5.92 -26.20
CA ASP A 119 4.78 -5.63 -27.53
C ASP A 119 5.67 -4.61 -28.21
N ILE A 120 6.44 -5.07 -29.19
CA ILE A 120 7.43 -4.27 -29.90
C ILE A 120 6.76 -3.10 -30.68
N ARG A 121 5.62 -3.35 -31.33
CA ARG A 121 4.93 -2.33 -32.15
C ARG A 121 4.29 -1.25 -31.30
N LYS A 122 3.64 -1.64 -30.21
CA LYS A 122 2.97 -0.68 -29.32
C LYS A 122 3.92 -0.05 -28.32
N ASN A 123 5.17 -0.53 -28.24
CA ASN A 123 6.18 -0.12 -27.26
C ASN A 123 5.66 -0.18 -25.80
N LYS A 124 5.03 -1.32 -25.45
CA LYS A 124 4.42 -1.55 -24.14
C LYS A 124 4.95 -2.83 -23.50
N LEU A 125 5.10 -2.80 -22.16
CA LEU A 125 5.31 -4.00 -21.35
C LEU A 125 4.03 -4.36 -20.61
N PHE A 126 3.77 -5.66 -20.45
CA PHE A 126 2.70 -6.20 -19.62
C PHE A 126 3.33 -7.07 -18.53
N LEU A 127 3.11 -6.69 -17.26
CA LEU A 127 3.57 -7.43 -16.09
C LEU A 127 2.36 -8.16 -15.51
N GLY A 128 2.35 -9.49 -15.54
CA GLY A 128 1.23 -10.27 -15.02
C GLY A 128 1.63 -11.12 -13.83
N ARG A 129 0.72 -11.27 -12.85
CA ARG A 129 0.89 -12.10 -11.66
C ARG A 129 -0.31 -13.00 -11.44
N ASP A 130 -0.09 -14.22 -10.98
CA ASP A 130 -1.16 -15.21 -10.75
C ASP A 130 -2.18 -14.76 -9.69
N ARG A 131 -3.32 -15.48 -9.62
CA ARG A 131 -4.52 -15.12 -8.86
C ARG A 131 -4.28 -14.74 -7.40
N LEU A 132 -3.38 -15.45 -6.71
CA LEU A 132 -3.07 -15.20 -5.29
C LEU A 132 -1.60 -14.83 -5.06
N GLY A 133 -0.84 -14.53 -6.13
CA GLY A 133 0.53 -14.05 -6.03
C GLY A 133 1.52 -15.12 -5.59
N LYS A 134 1.34 -16.37 -6.02
CA LYS A 134 2.27 -17.46 -5.69
C LYS A 134 3.67 -17.20 -6.24
N LYS A 135 3.79 -16.53 -7.40
CA LYS A 135 5.08 -16.10 -7.94
C LYS A 135 5.30 -14.62 -7.68
N PRO A 136 6.43 -14.26 -7.04
CA PRO A 136 6.73 -12.87 -6.76
C PRO A 136 7.19 -12.15 -8.04
N ILE A 137 6.85 -10.88 -8.13
CA ILE A 137 7.34 -9.95 -9.13
C ILE A 137 7.30 -8.53 -8.58
N TYR A 138 8.46 -7.89 -8.53
CA TYR A 138 8.66 -6.56 -8.01
C TYR A 138 9.08 -5.61 -9.11
N PHE A 139 8.79 -4.32 -8.97
CA PHE A 139 9.29 -3.30 -9.86
C PHE A 139 9.75 -2.05 -9.11
N TYR A 140 10.86 -1.50 -9.58
CA TYR A 140 11.36 -0.18 -9.20
C TYR A 140 10.97 0.81 -10.31
N LYS A 141 10.48 1.98 -9.92
CA LYS A 141 10.06 3.02 -10.85
C LYS A 141 10.53 4.39 -10.39
N THR A 142 11.12 5.13 -11.33
CA THR A 142 11.37 6.56 -11.22
C THR A 142 10.78 7.27 -12.45
N GLU A 143 10.98 8.56 -12.59
CA GLU A 143 10.58 9.31 -13.80
C GLU A 143 11.30 8.83 -15.07
N ARG A 144 12.51 8.25 -14.94
CA ARG A 144 13.38 7.91 -16.08
C ARG A 144 13.68 6.43 -16.21
N GLN A 145 13.53 5.65 -15.17
CA GLN A 145 13.96 4.26 -15.12
C GLN A 145 12.86 3.33 -14.62
N PHE A 146 12.83 2.13 -15.19
CA PHE A 146 11.91 1.08 -14.75
C PHE A 146 12.65 -0.25 -14.70
N PHE A 147 12.60 -0.95 -13.55
CA PHE A 147 13.28 -2.21 -13.37
C PHE A 147 12.38 -3.22 -12.69
N VAL A 148 12.16 -4.36 -13.34
CA VAL A 148 11.35 -5.50 -12.85
C VAL A 148 12.27 -6.65 -12.46
N ALA A 149 12.00 -7.32 -11.33
CA ALA A 149 12.69 -8.52 -10.92
C ALA A 149 11.80 -9.49 -10.15
N SER A 150 12.13 -10.78 -10.20
CA SER A 150 11.48 -11.82 -9.39
C SER A 150 11.77 -11.70 -7.90
N GLU A 151 12.84 -11.05 -7.48
CA GLU A 151 13.28 -10.97 -6.10
C GLU A 151 13.73 -9.56 -5.70
N LEU A 152 13.43 -9.17 -4.47
CA LEU A 152 13.86 -7.89 -3.89
C LEU A 152 15.38 -7.77 -3.80
N ASN A 153 16.08 -8.85 -3.50
CA ASN A 153 17.54 -8.86 -3.45
C ASN A 153 18.18 -8.45 -4.77
N THR A 154 17.59 -8.83 -5.90
CA THR A 154 18.08 -8.43 -7.23
C THR A 154 18.00 -6.91 -7.41
N LEU A 155 16.91 -6.29 -6.97
CA LEU A 155 16.75 -4.83 -6.98
C LEU A 155 17.73 -4.16 -6.01
N ALA A 156 17.82 -4.66 -4.78
CA ALA A 156 18.65 -4.09 -3.72
C ALA A 156 20.15 -4.15 -4.07
N THR A 157 20.60 -5.23 -4.71
CA THR A 157 22.01 -5.39 -5.13
C THR A 157 22.35 -4.65 -6.42
N SER A 158 21.36 -4.34 -7.25
CA SER A 158 21.59 -3.64 -8.53
C SER A 158 21.43 -2.13 -8.45
N LEU A 159 20.65 -1.60 -7.50
CA LEU A 159 20.30 -0.18 -7.41
C LEU A 159 21.08 0.53 -6.30
N PRO A 160 22.12 1.34 -6.62
CA PRO A 160 22.98 1.97 -5.61
C PRO A 160 22.26 3.03 -4.75
N ASN A 161 21.27 3.70 -5.31
CA ASN A 161 20.57 4.81 -4.64
C ASN A 161 19.22 4.40 -4.01
N LEU A 162 19.01 3.11 -3.80
CA LEU A 162 17.77 2.63 -3.17
C LEU A 162 17.70 3.09 -1.71
N SER A 163 16.60 3.70 -1.31
CA SER A 163 16.36 4.18 0.06
C SER A 163 15.33 3.29 0.78
N ILE A 164 15.38 3.32 2.10
CA ILE A 164 14.45 2.55 2.93
C ILE A 164 13.09 3.25 2.99
N ASN A 165 12.02 2.46 2.95
CA ASN A 165 10.65 2.90 3.18
C ASN A 165 10.31 2.76 4.67
N GLU A 166 10.57 3.80 5.45
CA GLU A 166 10.38 3.83 6.90
C GLU A 166 8.93 3.49 7.32
N LYS A 167 7.96 3.88 6.51
CA LYS A 167 6.54 3.59 6.75
C LYS A 167 6.25 2.09 6.60
N ALA A 168 6.79 1.47 5.58
CA ALA A 168 6.63 0.03 5.37
C ALA A 168 7.31 -0.78 6.49
N ILE A 169 8.47 -0.34 6.98
CA ILE A 169 9.12 -0.96 8.14
C ILE A 169 8.24 -0.86 9.40
N ALA A 170 7.63 0.32 9.63
CA ALA A 170 6.71 0.49 10.74
C ALA A 170 5.49 -0.45 10.64
N THR A 171 4.95 -0.63 9.43
CA THR A 171 3.87 -1.59 9.16
C THR A 171 4.33 -3.02 9.41
N PHE A 172 5.49 -3.42 8.92
CA PHE A 172 6.06 -4.74 9.16
C PHE A 172 6.17 -5.04 10.67
N LEU A 173 6.71 -4.12 11.44
CA LEU A 173 6.82 -4.29 12.89
C LEU A 173 5.45 -4.52 13.56
N ARG A 174 4.37 -4.03 13.00
CA ARG A 174 3.01 -4.16 13.52
C ARG A 174 2.26 -5.39 12.99
N ALA A 175 2.27 -5.58 11.68
CA ALA A 175 1.52 -6.64 11.00
C ALA A 175 2.31 -7.95 10.92
N GLY A 176 3.64 -7.89 10.94
CA GLY A 176 4.53 -9.02 10.75
C GLY A 176 4.86 -9.33 9.30
N PHE A 177 4.31 -8.57 8.37
CA PHE A 177 4.53 -8.70 6.92
C PHE A 177 4.37 -7.33 6.24
N PHE A 178 4.82 -7.22 4.99
CA PHE A 178 4.57 -6.05 4.15
C PHE A 178 3.23 -6.20 3.43
N SER A 179 2.52 -5.09 3.22
CA SER A 179 1.28 -5.12 2.43
C SER A 179 1.58 -5.42 0.96
N GLN A 180 0.54 -5.77 0.19
CA GLN A 180 0.66 -6.33 -1.16
C GLN A 180 1.49 -5.50 -2.15
N THR A 181 1.51 -4.16 -2.02
CA THR A 181 2.31 -3.29 -2.90
C THR A 181 3.53 -2.74 -2.20
N SER A 182 3.52 -2.66 -0.87
CA SER A 182 4.61 -2.12 -0.07
C SER A 182 5.79 -3.06 0.02
N THR A 183 6.99 -2.49 -0.05
CA THR A 183 8.25 -3.18 0.22
C THR A 183 9.10 -2.37 1.21
N PRO A 184 10.16 -2.93 1.79
CA PRO A 184 11.05 -2.16 2.65
C PRO A 184 11.83 -1.04 1.92
N TYR A 185 11.68 -0.93 0.60
CA TYR A 185 12.40 0.03 -0.23
C TYR A 185 11.47 1.06 -0.85
N SER A 186 11.87 2.34 -0.83
CA SER A 186 11.17 3.40 -1.53
C SER A 186 11.25 3.20 -3.05
N CYS A 187 10.20 3.59 -3.77
CA CYS A 187 10.09 3.43 -5.23
C CYS A 187 10.12 1.97 -5.72
N VAL A 188 10.00 0.99 -4.83
CA VAL A 188 9.85 -0.42 -5.18
C VAL A 188 8.49 -0.91 -4.72
N GLU A 189 7.71 -1.42 -5.66
CA GLU A 189 6.39 -2.01 -5.40
C GLU A 189 6.36 -3.47 -5.84
N GLU A 190 5.47 -4.26 -5.25
CA GLU A 190 5.12 -5.60 -5.70
C GLU A 190 3.89 -5.53 -6.62
N VAL A 191 3.87 -6.27 -7.71
CA VAL A 191 2.67 -6.36 -8.56
C VAL A 191 1.58 -7.09 -7.80
N MET A 192 0.36 -6.54 -7.77
CA MET A 192 -0.76 -7.14 -7.04
C MET A 192 -1.14 -8.51 -7.60
N PRO A 193 -1.49 -9.49 -6.73
CA PRO A 193 -2.07 -10.75 -7.15
C PRO A 193 -3.33 -10.54 -8.01
N GLY A 194 -3.52 -11.39 -9.03
CA GLY A 194 -4.68 -11.30 -9.91
C GLY A 194 -4.71 -10.08 -10.83
N HIS A 195 -3.54 -9.44 -11.06
CA HIS A 195 -3.46 -8.24 -11.90
C HIS A 195 -2.48 -8.38 -13.06
N VAL A 196 -2.72 -7.56 -14.08
CA VAL A 196 -1.78 -7.23 -15.15
C VAL A 196 -1.54 -5.72 -15.16
N TYR A 197 -0.29 -5.31 -15.14
CA TYR A 197 0.12 -3.92 -15.25
C TYR A 197 0.64 -3.67 -16.66
N GLU A 198 0.03 -2.73 -17.38
CA GLU A 198 0.51 -2.26 -18.67
C GLU A 198 1.40 -1.04 -18.45
N VAL A 199 2.64 -1.09 -18.93
CA VAL A 199 3.64 -0.03 -18.81
C VAL A 199 3.95 0.51 -20.20
N ASN A 200 3.75 1.79 -20.43
CA ASN A 200 4.23 2.48 -21.62
C ASN A 200 5.73 2.73 -21.49
N ILE A 201 6.55 2.19 -22.39
CA ILE A 201 8.03 2.25 -22.27
C ILE A 201 8.57 3.68 -22.40
N SER A 202 7.91 4.53 -23.20
CA SER A 202 8.37 5.89 -23.42
C SER A 202 8.05 6.83 -22.24
N SER A 203 6.86 6.72 -21.65
CA SER A 203 6.40 7.60 -20.57
C SER A 203 6.51 6.99 -19.18
N LEU A 204 6.76 5.70 -19.09
CA LEU A 204 6.75 4.90 -17.86
C LEU A 204 5.42 4.99 -17.07
N GLN A 205 4.33 5.37 -17.73
CA GLN A 205 2.99 5.36 -17.16
C GLN A 205 2.50 3.92 -17.03
N ILE A 206 1.79 3.63 -15.91
CA ILE A 206 1.27 2.30 -15.58
C ILE A 206 -0.26 2.35 -15.55
N SER A 207 -0.90 1.42 -16.29
CA SER A 207 -2.31 1.11 -16.16
C SER A 207 -2.47 -0.27 -15.53
N LYS A 208 -3.38 -0.41 -14.56
CA LYS A 208 -3.56 -1.65 -13.79
C LYS A 208 -4.89 -2.30 -14.20
N PHE A 209 -4.85 -3.60 -14.52
CA PHE A 209 -6.03 -4.39 -14.89
C PHE A 209 -6.15 -5.56 -13.92
N GLN A 210 -7.25 -5.62 -13.17
CA GLN A 210 -7.59 -6.75 -12.31
C GLN A 210 -8.35 -7.79 -13.13
N TYR A 211 -7.84 -9.03 -13.21
CA TYR A 211 -8.52 -10.14 -13.88
C TYR A 211 -9.10 -11.15 -12.89
N PHE A 212 -8.71 -11.12 -11.63
CA PHE A 212 -9.24 -11.99 -10.59
C PHE A 212 -9.36 -11.27 -9.26
N ASP A 213 -10.54 -11.43 -8.60
CA ASP A 213 -10.75 -11.04 -7.21
C ASP A 213 -11.41 -12.19 -6.46
N ILE A 214 -10.81 -12.61 -5.36
CA ILE A 214 -11.39 -13.69 -4.55
C ILE A 214 -12.71 -13.27 -3.87
N ILE A 215 -12.94 -11.98 -3.66
CA ILE A 215 -14.17 -11.43 -3.06
C ILE A 215 -15.38 -11.84 -3.90
N ASP A 216 -15.27 -11.75 -5.22
CA ASP A 216 -16.37 -12.08 -6.16
C ASP A 216 -16.84 -13.53 -6.00
N GLN A 217 -15.91 -14.43 -5.64
CA GLN A 217 -16.25 -15.83 -5.42
C GLN A 217 -17.07 -16.04 -4.14
N TYR A 218 -16.79 -15.26 -3.08
CA TYR A 218 -17.56 -15.33 -1.82
C TYR A 218 -18.97 -14.76 -1.95
N GLN A 219 -19.22 -13.86 -2.89
CA GLN A 219 -20.53 -13.24 -3.10
C GLN A 219 -21.58 -14.23 -3.67
N ASN A 220 -21.15 -15.36 -4.24
CA ASN A 220 -22.01 -16.34 -4.91
C ASN A 220 -22.00 -17.69 -4.18
N PRO A 221 -22.61 -17.82 -2.97
CA PRO A 221 -22.56 -19.03 -2.17
C PRO A 221 -23.28 -20.22 -2.83
N LEU A 222 -22.69 -21.40 -2.73
CA LEU A 222 -23.26 -22.65 -3.25
C LEU A 222 -24.36 -23.17 -2.35
N LYS A 223 -25.49 -23.55 -2.94
CA LYS A 223 -26.50 -24.38 -2.31
C LYS A 223 -26.16 -25.84 -2.60
N ILE A 224 -25.42 -26.50 -1.72
CA ILE A 224 -24.86 -27.83 -1.97
C ILE A 224 -25.07 -28.76 -0.77
N SER A 225 -25.42 -30.02 -1.04
CA SER A 225 -25.52 -31.06 -0.02
C SER A 225 -24.13 -31.37 0.58
N HIS A 226 -24.07 -32.12 1.67
CA HIS A 226 -22.79 -32.54 2.24
C HIS A 226 -22.07 -33.54 1.35
N GLN A 227 -22.82 -34.48 0.81
CA GLN A 227 -22.31 -35.56 -0.03
C GLN A 227 -21.78 -35.01 -1.36
N ASP A 228 -22.54 -34.13 -2.03
CA ASP A 228 -22.10 -33.51 -3.27
C ASP A 228 -20.88 -32.65 -3.07
N ALA A 229 -20.79 -31.92 -1.94
CA ALA A 229 -19.61 -31.14 -1.60
C ALA A 229 -18.36 -32.01 -1.42
N LEU A 230 -18.49 -33.20 -0.83
CA LEU A 230 -17.38 -34.16 -0.71
C LEU A 230 -16.97 -34.72 -2.07
N LEU A 231 -17.94 -35.08 -2.92
CA LEU A 231 -17.66 -35.59 -4.26
C LEU A 231 -16.98 -34.54 -5.15
N GLN A 232 -17.48 -33.31 -5.11
CA GLN A 232 -16.87 -32.20 -5.87
C GLN A 232 -15.47 -31.85 -5.38
N LEU A 233 -15.27 -31.77 -4.03
CA LEU A 233 -13.94 -31.53 -3.45
C LEU A 233 -12.94 -32.59 -3.91
N ASP A 234 -13.32 -33.85 -3.80
CA ASP A 234 -12.49 -34.98 -4.22
C ASP A 234 -12.11 -34.89 -5.71
N SER A 235 -13.11 -34.64 -6.58
CA SER A 235 -12.90 -34.48 -8.02
C SER A 235 -11.96 -33.30 -8.35
N ILE A 236 -12.15 -32.17 -7.68
CA ILE A 236 -11.29 -30.97 -7.87
C ILE A 236 -9.86 -31.25 -7.42
N LEU A 237 -9.66 -31.92 -6.27
CA LEU A 237 -8.33 -32.28 -5.78
C LEU A 237 -7.65 -33.29 -6.72
N HIS A 238 -8.37 -34.31 -7.19
CA HIS A 238 -7.85 -35.25 -8.16
C HIS A 238 -7.39 -34.56 -9.43
N LYS A 239 -8.23 -33.70 -9.99
CA LYS A 239 -7.89 -32.92 -11.18
C LYS A 239 -6.65 -32.07 -10.93
N SER A 240 -6.66 -31.29 -9.84
CA SER A 240 -5.57 -30.39 -9.51
C SER A 240 -4.23 -31.09 -9.31
N ILE A 241 -4.22 -32.20 -8.58
CA ILE A 241 -3.02 -32.98 -8.30
C ILE A 241 -2.52 -33.66 -9.57
N LYS A 242 -3.43 -34.27 -10.37
CA LYS A 242 -3.11 -34.89 -11.66
C LYS A 242 -2.44 -33.90 -12.59
N ASP A 243 -3.04 -32.73 -12.78
CA ASP A 243 -2.54 -31.69 -13.71
C ASP A 243 -1.14 -31.23 -13.27
N ARG A 244 -0.88 -31.12 -11.97
CA ARG A 244 0.43 -30.75 -11.41
C ARG A 244 1.50 -31.83 -11.47
N LEU A 245 1.11 -33.11 -11.50
CA LEU A 245 2.03 -34.21 -11.73
C LEU A 245 2.37 -34.33 -13.22
N MET A 246 1.35 -34.20 -14.11
CA MET A 246 1.53 -34.38 -15.55
C MET A 246 2.23 -33.23 -16.27
N SER A 247 2.31 -32.05 -15.67
CA SER A 247 2.99 -30.88 -16.23
C SER A 247 4.51 -30.85 -15.95
N SER A 248 5.12 -31.98 -15.62
CA SER A 248 6.55 -32.08 -15.37
C SER A 248 7.14 -33.25 -16.15
N ASP A 249 8.24 -33.01 -16.86
CA ASP A 249 9.03 -34.06 -17.48
C ASP A 249 9.97 -34.76 -16.46
N LEU A 250 10.03 -34.23 -15.23
CA LEU A 250 10.88 -34.73 -14.14
C LEU A 250 10.00 -35.34 -13.04
N ASP A 251 10.61 -36.21 -12.20
CA ASP A 251 9.98 -36.80 -11.02
C ASP A 251 9.46 -35.69 -10.08
N VAL A 252 8.20 -35.81 -9.69
CA VAL A 252 7.56 -34.93 -8.71
C VAL A 252 7.53 -35.64 -7.35
N GLY A 253 7.99 -34.96 -6.29
CA GLY A 253 7.86 -35.41 -4.92
C GLY A 253 6.73 -34.70 -4.18
N ALA A 254 6.60 -34.95 -2.88
CA ALA A 254 5.65 -34.25 -2.02
C ALA A 254 6.21 -34.04 -0.61
N PHE A 255 5.97 -32.84 -0.04
CA PHE A 255 6.16 -32.64 1.39
C PHE A 255 5.05 -33.35 2.15
N LEU A 256 5.43 -34.15 3.15
CA LEU A 256 4.49 -34.91 3.97
C LEU A 256 4.69 -34.57 5.45
N SER A 257 3.64 -34.09 6.09
CA SER A 257 3.61 -33.80 7.51
C SER A 257 2.54 -34.65 8.21
N SER A 258 2.32 -34.46 9.50
CA SER A 258 1.19 -35.05 10.23
C SER A 258 -0.17 -34.43 9.88
N GLY A 259 -0.19 -33.45 8.94
CA GLY A 259 -1.35 -32.64 8.60
C GLY A 259 -2.29 -33.29 7.58
N ILE A 260 -3.57 -32.88 7.63
CA ILE A 260 -4.63 -33.37 6.73
C ILE A 260 -4.29 -33.06 5.26
N ASP A 261 -3.79 -31.86 4.98
CA ASP A 261 -3.59 -31.34 3.63
C ASP A 261 -2.54 -32.15 2.88
N SER A 262 -1.36 -32.30 3.48
CA SER A 262 -0.25 -33.07 2.89
C SER A 262 -0.61 -34.56 2.77
N SER A 263 -1.32 -35.13 3.74
CA SER A 263 -1.75 -36.51 3.70
C SER A 263 -2.77 -36.79 2.59
N LEU A 264 -3.74 -35.90 2.38
CA LEU A 264 -4.69 -35.98 1.25
C LEU A 264 -3.99 -35.82 -0.09
N ILE A 265 -3.05 -34.88 -0.22
CA ILE A 265 -2.24 -34.71 -1.45
C ILE A 265 -1.51 -36.01 -1.76
N VAL A 266 -0.81 -36.62 -0.79
CA VAL A 266 -0.05 -37.85 -0.99
C VAL A 266 -0.98 -39.01 -1.32
N ALA A 267 -2.10 -39.18 -0.59
CA ALA A 267 -3.07 -40.25 -0.85
C ALA A 267 -3.65 -40.23 -2.27
N ILE A 268 -3.86 -39.02 -2.81
CA ILE A 268 -4.38 -38.85 -4.17
C ILE A 268 -3.24 -38.97 -5.18
N ALA A 269 -2.07 -38.39 -4.93
CA ALA A 269 -0.93 -38.38 -5.84
C ALA A 269 -0.44 -39.81 -6.16
N THR A 270 -0.45 -40.73 -5.18
CA THR A 270 -0.05 -42.12 -5.36
C THR A 270 -0.94 -42.90 -6.35
N GLN A 271 -2.16 -42.43 -6.63
CA GLN A 271 -3.02 -43.02 -7.65
C GLN A 271 -2.55 -42.71 -9.10
N TYR A 272 -1.76 -41.65 -9.26
CA TYR A 272 -1.26 -41.20 -10.56
C TYR A 272 0.25 -41.47 -10.73
N GLN A 273 1.03 -41.44 -9.64
CA GLN A 273 2.47 -41.68 -9.63
C GLN A 273 2.81 -42.68 -8.52
N LYS A 274 3.09 -43.92 -8.88
CA LYS A 274 3.51 -44.95 -7.94
C LYS A 274 4.88 -44.59 -7.35
N ASN A 275 5.12 -44.98 -6.09
CA ASN A 275 6.41 -44.75 -5.40
C ASN A 275 6.85 -43.29 -5.34
N ILE A 276 5.89 -42.34 -5.31
CA ILE A 276 6.19 -40.93 -5.17
C ILE A 276 7.13 -40.70 -3.97
N LYS A 277 8.19 -39.88 -4.19
CA LYS A 277 9.12 -39.54 -3.10
C LYS A 277 8.44 -38.55 -2.14
N THR A 278 8.43 -38.88 -0.86
CA THR A 278 7.85 -38.00 0.16
C THR A 278 8.91 -37.59 1.18
N PHE A 279 8.82 -36.33 1.66
CA PHE A 279 9.83 -35.72 2.52
C PHE A 279 9.21 -35.19 3.80
N THR A 280 9.78 -35.57 4.95
CA THR A 280 9.44 -35.06 6.28
C THR A 280 10.71 -34.63 7.00
N VAL A 281 10.66 -33.53 7.71
CA VAL A 281 11.80 -33.06 8.52
C VAL A 281 11.61 -33.48 9.97
N LYS A 282 12.68 -33.95 10.57
CA LYS A 282 12.79 -34.24 11.98
C LYS A 282 13.77 -33.31 12.66
N PHE A 283 13.27 -32.55 13.63
CA PHE A 283 14.09 -31.64 14.43
C PHE A 283 14.34 -32.21 15.83
N LYS A 284 15.54 -32.10 16.33
CA LYS A 284 15.84 -32.45 17.74
C LYS A 284 15.17 -31.43 18.66
N GLY A 285 14.37 -31.94 19.62
CA GLY A 285 13.72 -31.12 20.66
C GLY A 285 12.41 -30.45 20.26
N GLY A 286 11.84 -30.68 19.06
CA GLY A 286 10.54 -30.23 18.63
C GLY A 286 9.45 -31.32 18.71
N PHE A 287 8.22 -31.01 18.32
CA PHE A 287 7.17 -31.98 18.09
C PHE A 287 7.53 -32.85 16.88
N ASP A 288 7.62 -34.15 17.09
CA ASP A 288 8.00 -35.10 16.06
C ASP A 288 6.79 -35.49 15.21
N GLU A 289 6.67 -34.90 14.02
CA GLU A 289 5.64 -35.21 13.04
C GLU A 289 5.96 -36.47 12.21
N SER A 290 7.19 -36.97 12.29
CA SER A 290 7.68 -38.04 11.42
C SER A 290 6.91 -39.35 11.62
N ILE A 291 6.46 -39.63 12.84
CA ILE A 291 5.73 -40.87 13.14
C ILE A 291 4.44 -41.00 12.32
N ILE A 292 3.61 -39.96 12.29
CA ILE A 292 2.36 -39.96 11.54
C ILE A 292 2.62 -39.88 10.02
N ALA A 293 3.60 -39.10 9.61
CA ALA A 293 4.04 -39.03 8.20
C ALA A 293 4.51 -40.41 7.71
N ALA A 294 5.33 -41.14 8.51
CA ALA A 294 5.79 -42.50 8.19
C ALA A 294 4.63 -43.51 8.14
N GLN A 295 3.61 -43.38 9.01
CA GLN A 295 2.40 -44.22 8.94
C GLN A 295 1.64 -43.96 7.63
N THR A 296 1.44 -42.67 7.26
CA THR A 296 0.78 -42.30 6.01
C THR A 296 1.59 -42.81 4.80
N SER A 297 2.92 -42.65 4.82
CA SER A 297 3.81 -43.15 3.79
C SER A 297 3.68 -44.68 3.57
N ARG A 298 3.71 -45.45 4.65
CA ARG A 298 3.57 -46.93 4.57
C ARG A 298 2.21 -47.32 4.02
N GLN A 299 1.15 -46.62 4.44
CA GLN A 299 -0.22 -46.88 3.98
C GLN A 299 -0.38 -46.73 2.47
N PHE A 300 0.28 -45.70 1.88
CA PHE A 300 0.17 -45.39 0.43
C PHE A 300 1.38 -45.86 -0.39
N GLY A 301 2.34 -46.56 0.21
CA GLY A 301 3.49 -47.13 -0.49
C GLY A 301 4.39 -46.08 -1.13
N THR A 302 4.65 -44.97 -0.43
CA THR A 302 5.56 -43.92 -0.95
C THR A 302 7.01 -44.22 -0.62
N ASN A 303 7.94 -43.71 -1.39
CA ASN A 303 9.37 -43.68 -1.09
C ASN A 303 9.67 -42.55 -0.12
N HIS A 304 9.65 -42.84 1.19
CA HIS A 304 9.71 -41.83 2.24
C HIS A 304 11.12 -41.52 2.70
N HIS A 305 11.45 -40.27 2.74
CA HIS A 305 12.69 -39.72 3.26
C HIS A 305 12.43 -38.91 4.53
N GLU A 306 12.83 -39.46 5.68
CA GLU A 306 12.92 -38.70 6.92
C GLU A 306 14.23 -37.95 6.94
N LEU A 307 14.16 -36.62 6.89
CA LEU A 307 15.32 -35.75 6.81
C LEU A 307 15.68 -35.30 8.22
N GLU A 308 16.69 -35.89 8.80
CA GLU A 308 17.22 -35.42 10.08
C GLU A 308 18.11 -34.19 9.81
N VAL A 309 17.62 -33.04 10.21
CA VAL A 309 18.31 -31.76 9.98
C VAL A 309 18.98 -31.32 11.28
N SER A 310 20.30 -31.26 11.25
CA SER A 310 21.05 -30.50 12.25
C SER A 310 21.03 -29.03 11.84
N ILE A 311 20.36 -28.21 12.63
CA ILE A 311 20.28 -26.78 12.39
C ILE A 311 21.50 -26.12 13.03
N ASP A 312 22.38 -25.53 12.24
CA ASP A 312 23.40 -24.60 12.71
C ASP A 312 22.84 -23.17 12.71
N LEU A 313 21.98 -22.90 13.70
CA LEU A 313 21.28 -21.59 13.77
C LEU A 313 22.27 -20.42 13.84
N LYS A 314 23.39 -20.54 14.57
CA LYS A 314 24.34 -19.43 14.75
C LYS A 314 24.92 -18.96 13.40
N ASN A 315 25.23 -19.90 12.52
CA ASN A 315 25.85 -19.61 11.24
C ASN A 315 24.87 -19.39 10.10
N ASP A 316 23.75 -20.13 10.06
CA ASP A 316 22.84 -20.15 8.93
C ASP A 316 21.69 -19.12 9.03
N VAL A 317 21.28 -18.71 10.24
CA VAL A 317 20.08 -17.87 10.42
C VAL A 317 20.14 -16.57 9.63
N ASN A 318 21.26 -15.86 9.69
CA ASN A 318 21.44 -14.59 8.98
C ASN A 318 21.40 -14.78 7.46
N LYS A 319 22.02 -15.87 6.96
CA LYS A 319 21.99 -16.21 5.55
C LYS A 319 20.56 -16.50 5.08
N ILE A 320 19.80 -17.30 5.85
CA ILE A 320 18.42 -17.66 5.52
C ILE A 320 17.52 -16.43 5.53
N LEU A 321 17.59 -15.59 6.56
CA LEU A 321 16.80 -14.36 6.63
C LEU A 321 17.10 -13.40 5.48
N ASN A 322 18.36 -13.26 5.10
CA ASN A 322 18.78 -12.39 4.00
C ASN A 322 18.33 -12.88 2.62
N THR A 323 17.96 -14.16 2.44
CA THR A 323 17.42 -14.63 1.16
C THR A 323 16.09 -13.95 0.79
N TYR A 324 15.34 -13.48 1.77
CA TYR A 324 14.03 -12.85 1.54
C TYR A 324 14.13 -11.43 0.95
N GLY A 325 15.26 -10.73 1.12
CA GLY A 325 15.44 -9.35 0.65
C GLY A 325 14.65 -8.30 1.43
N GLU A 326 13.91 -8.74 2.43
CA GLU A 326 13.12 -7.92 3.36
C GLU A 326 13.21 -8.51 4.79
N PRO A 327 12.91 -7.73 5.83
CA PRO A 327 12.74 -8.32 7.17
C PRO A 327 11.61 -9.35 7.12
N PHE A 328 11.91 -10.59 7.52
CA PHE A 328 10.95 -11.69 7.43
C PHE A 328 10.85 -12.42 8.78
N MET A 329 9.69 -12.33 9.46
CA MET A 329 9.60 -12.78 10.84
C MET A 329 8.98 -14.18 11.02
N ASP A 330 8.40 -14.80 9.99
CA ASP A 330 7.91 -16.16 10.14
C ASP A 330 9.07 -17.14 10.36
N SER A 331 9.23 -17.58 11.58
CA SER A 331 10.32 -18.49 11.98
C SER A 331 10.29 -19.84 11.27
N SER A 332 9.16 -20.22 10.66
CA SER A 332 9.06 -21.43 9.84
C SER A 332 9.80 -21.31 8.48
N ALA A 333 10.31 -20.12 8.14
CA ALA A 333 11.25 -19.91 7.05
C ALA A 333 12.49 -20.81 7.16
N ILE A 334 13.00 -20.98 8.38
CA ILE A 334 14.18 -21.78 8.66
C ILE A 334 13.96 -23.26 8.31
N PRO A 335 12.98 -23.98 8.88
CA PRO A 335 12.72 -25.37 8.47
C PRO A 335 12.31 -25.49 6.99
N SER A 336 11.62 -24.51 6.43
CA SER A 336 11.27 -24.52 5.00
C SER A 336 12.51 -24.45 4.10
N TYR A 337 13.50 -23.69 4.48
CA TYR A 337 14.79 -23.62 3.78
C TYR A 337 15.53 -24.96 3.83
N TYR A 338 15.62 -25.57 5.01
CA TYR A 338 16.34 -26.86 5.17
C TYR A 338 15.63 -28.02 4.47
N ILE A 339 14.29 -28.14 4.59
CA ILE A 339 13.57 -29.21 3.89
C ILE A 339 13.73 -29.07 2.37
N SER A 340 13.74 -27.83 1.86
CA SER A 340 13.93 -27.56 0.44
C SER A 340 15.33 -27.94 -0.02
N ARG A 341 16.36 -27.63 0.78
CA ARG A 341 17.76 -28.00 0.50
C ARG A 341 17.92 -29.52 0.41
N GLU A 342 17.35 -30.24 1.36
CA GLU A 342 17.46 -31.68 1.37
C GLU A 342 16.61 -32.36 0.29
N ALA A 343 15.36 -31.92 0.09
CA ALA A 343 14.47 -32.47 -0.95
C ALA A 343 15.06 -32.29 -2.35
N LYS A 344 15.76 -31.17 -2.61
CA LYS A 344 16.43 -30.90 -3.90
C LYS A 344 17.44 -31.98 -4.31
N LYS A 345 18.05 -32.68 -3.34
CA LYS A 345 18.97 -33.80 -3.64
C LYS A 345 18.26 -34.97 -4.32
N HIS A 346 16.94 -35.02 -4.26
CA HIS A 346 16.13 -36.16 -4.71
C HIS A 346 15.18 -35.80 -5.85
N VAL A 347 14.65 -34.55 -5.87
CA VAL A 347 13.66 -34.11 -6.85
C VAL A 347 13.86 -32.62 -7.17
N THR A 348 13.30 -32.19 -8.32
CA THR A 348 13.30 -30.78 -8.71
C THR A 348 11.93 -30.12 -8.50
N VAL A 349 10.88 -30.92 -8.32
CA VAL A 349 9.50 -30.46 -8.14
C VAL A 349 8.89 -31.15 -6.91
N VAL A 350 8.18 -30.40 -6.07
CA VAL A 350 7.45 -30.95 -4.90
C VAL A 350 6.03 -30.40 -4.80
N LEU A 351 5.10 -31.24 -4.40
CA LEU A 351 3.75 -30.82 -4.01
C LEU A 351 3.74 -30.38 -2.54
N ASN A 352 2.98 -29.32 -2.24
CA ASN A 352 2.79 -28.81 -0.88
C ASN A 352 1.32 -28.47 -0.60
N GLY A 353 0.98 -28.26 0.69
CA GLY A 353 -0.37 -28.02 1.17
C GLY A 353 -0.81 -26.57 1.30
N ASP A 354 -0.08 -25.59 0.72
CA ASP A 354 -0.36 -24.17 0.87
C ASP A 354 -1.77 -23.81 0.38
N GLY A 355 -2.43 -22.87 1.07
CA GLY A 355 -3.75 -22.36 0.75
C GLY A 355 -4.92 -23.17 1.34
N ALA A 356 -4.67 -24.37 1.87
CA ALA A 356 -5.73 -25.19 2.44
C ALA A 356 -6.34 -24.59 3.72
N ASP A 357 -5.53 -23.95 4.54
CA ASP A 357 -5.98 -23.32 5.79
C ASP A 357 -6.83 -22.08 5.52
N GLU A 358 -6.46 -21.27 4.58
CA GLU A 358 -7.11 -20.00 4.20
C GLU A 358 -8.44 -20.25 3.49
N LEU A 359 -8.52 -21.29 2.66
CA LEU A 359 -9.74 -21.62 1.91
C LEU A 359 -10.76 -22.44 2.73
N PHE A 360 -10.29 -23.33 3.63
CA PHE A 360 -11.12 -24.24 4.40
C PHE A 360 -11.16 -23.93 5.90
N ALA A 361 -10.78 -22.73 6.28
CA ALA A 361 -10.80 -22.24 7.67
C ALA A 361 -10.03 -23.16 8.63
N GLY A 362 -8.74 -23.38 8.37
CA GLY A 362 -7.92 -24.32 9.14
C GLY A 362 -7.44 -23.78 10.48
N TYR A 363 -7.30 -22.46 10.63
CA TYR A 363 -6.78 -21.87 11.86
C TYR A 363 -7.84 -21.82 12.97
N ARG A 364 -7.45 -22.16 14.19
CA ARG A 364 -8.33 -22.13 15.37
C ARG A 364 -8.90 -20.73 15.64
N ARG A 365 -8.22 -19.67 15.19
CA ARG A 365 -8.69 -18.27 15.31
C ARG A 365 -9.97 -17.97 14.53
N TYR A 366 -10.34 -18.77 13.53
CA TYR A 366 -11.57 -18.60 12.77
C TYR A 366 -12.85 -19.06 13.51
N VAL A 367 -12.71 -19.94 14.51
CA VAL A 367 -13.86 -20.50 15.23
C VAL A 367 -14.74 -19.41 15.87
N PRO A 368 -14.19 -18.38 16.56
CA PRO A 368 -15.00 -17.29 17.11
C PRO A 368 -15.80 -16.50 16.06
N PHE A 369 -15.23 -16.31 14.85
CA PHE A 369 -15.90 -15.63 13.76
C PHE A 369 -17.01 -16.47 13.13
N ALA A 370 -16.78 -17.79 12.95
CA ALA A 370 -17.78 -18.73 12.44
C ALA A 370 -19.04 -18.81 13.32
N HIS A 371 -18.90 -18.61 14.62
CA HIS A 371 -20.00 -18.69 15.59
C HIS A 371 -20.42 -17.32 16.14
N ASN A 372 -19.88 -16.21 15.63
CA ASN A 372 -20.15 -14.86 16.11
C ASN A 372 -19.87 -14.67 17.63
N TRP A 373 -18.97 -15.44 18.23
CA TRP A 373 -18.71 -15.37 19.68
C TRP A 373 -18.26 -13.98 20.14
N LEU A 374 -17.54 -13.25 19.30
CA LEU A 374 -17.06 -11.91 19.63
C LEU A 374 -18.21 -10.94 20.00
N LYS A 375 -19.37 -11.07 19.38
CA LYS A 375 -20.57 -10.26 19.72
C LYS A 375 -21.09 -10.58 21.12
N TYR A 376 -21.09 -11.86 21.50
CA TYR A 376 -21.61 -12.30 22.79
C TYR A 376 -20.67 -12.00 23.95
N VAL A 377 -19.35 -12.08 23.74
CA VAL A 377 -18.37 -11.87 24.80
C VAL A 377 -17.92 -10.42 24.94
N LYS A 378 -18.39 -9.51 24.08
CA LYS A 378 -17.99 -8.09 24.09
C LYS A 378 -18.18 -7.43 25.46
N TYR A 379 -19.28 -7.71 26.13
CA TYR A 379 -19.58 -7.16 27.46
C TYR A 379 -18.69 -7.72 28.58
N MET A 380 -18.04 -8.86 28.35
CA MET A 380 -17.12 -9.49 29.30
C MET A 380 -15.65 -9.09 29.09
N SER A 381 -15.38 -8.25 28.15
CA SER A 381 -14.02 -7.88 27.72
C SER A 381 -13.17 -7.22 28.82
N ILE A 382 -13.81 -6.54 29.79
CA ILE A 382 -13.17 -5.97 30.97
C ILE A 382 -12.42 -7.07 31.78
N LEU A 383 -12.92 -8.31 31.72
CA LEU A 383 -12.30 -9.43 32.41
C LEU A 383 -11.00 -9.91 31.74
N SER A 384 -10.68 -9.44 30.55
CA SER A 384 -9.48 -9.88 29.81
C SER A 384 -8.18 -9.62 30.58
N SER A 385 -8.11 -8.52 31.33
CA SER A 385 -6.97 -8.17 32.17
C SER A 385 -6.86 -8.98 33.46
N MET A 386 -7.95 -9.61 33.91
CA MET A 386 -8.02 -10.39 35.12
C MET A 386 -7.68 -11.87 34.91
N ILE A 387 -7.65 -12.35 33.67
CA ILE A 387 -7.35 -13.75 33.34
C ILE A 387 -5.83 -13.98 33.41
N PRO A 388 -5.36 -14.94 34.22
CA PRO A 388 -3.94 -15.26 34.29
C PRO A 388 -3.43 -15.71 32.93
N LYS A 389 -2.30 -15.13 32.48
CA LYS A 389 -1.62 -15.56 31.24
C LYS A 389 -0.76 -16.78 31.56
N SER A 390 -0.99 -17.87 30.85
CA SER A 390 -0.23 -19.12 30.97
C SER A 390 0.96 -19.13 30.01
N ASN A 391 2.09 -19.67 30.44
CA ASN A 391 3.26 -19.92 29.60
C ASN A 391 3.11 -21.20 28.74
N VAL A 392 2.00 -21.91 28.89
CA VAL A 392 1.73 -23.15 28.13
C VAL A 392 1.16 -22.75 26.77
N LYS A 393 1.83 -23.20 25.72
CA LYS A 393 1.37 -23.03 24.33
C LYS A 393 0.00 -23.71 24.17
N MET A 394 -0.94 -23.07 23.46
CA MET A 394 -2.32 -23.54 23.25
C MET A 394 -3.15 -23.66 24.55
N SER A 395 -2.79 -22.98 25.63
CA SER A 395 -3.60 -22.91 26.84
C SER A 395 -5.00 -22.34 26.55
N ASN A 396 -6.02 -22.97 27.15
CA ASN A 396 -7.40 -22.46 27.06
C ASN A 396 -7.55 -21.08 27.72
N TYR A 397 -6.76 -20.77 28.75
CA TYR A 397 -6.73 -19.44 29.38
C TYR A 397 -6.23 -18.38 28.41
N ASN A 398 -5.14 -18.65 27.69
CA ASN A 398 -4.62 -17.70 26.69
C ASN A 398 -5.60 -17.53 25.53
N TYR A 399 -6.26 -18.61 25.09
CA TYR A 399 -7.28 -18.55 24.06
C TYR A 399 -8.47 -17.69 24.49
N PHE A 400 -8.97 -17.88 25.73
CA PHE A 400 -10.11 -17.12 26.24
C PHE A 400 -9.75 -15.64 26.51
N SER A 401 -8.59 -15.37 27.09
CA SER A 401 -8.07 -14.00 27.26
C SER A 401 -7.96 -13.26 25.92
N ARG A 402 -7.45 -13.94 24.89
CA ARG A 402 -7.33 -13.40 23.54
C ARG A 402 -8.71 -13.14 22.92
N LEU A 403 -9.65 -14.07 23.08
CA LEU A 403 -11.03 -13.89 22.61
C LEU A 403 -11.68 -12.64 23.20
N LEU A 404 -11.54 -12.44 24.51
CA LEU A 404 -12.05 -11.25 25.20
C LEU A 404 -11.36 -9.97 24.71
N SER A 405 -10.04 -10.00 24.55
CA SER A 405 -9.28 -8.86 24.03
C SER A 405 -9.73 -8.46 22.61
N MET A 406 -9.97 -9.46 21.74
CA MET A 406 -10.43 -9.23 20.38
C MET A 406 -11.85 -8.66 20.30
N SER A 407 -12.72 -9.02 21.25
CA SER A 407 -14.14 -8.62 21.21
C SER A 407 -14.38 -7.12 21.38
N ASN A 408 -13.42 -6.39 21.94
CA ASN A 408 -13.46 -4.92 22.10
C ASN A 408 -12.81 -4.13 20.97
N LYS A 409 -12.34 -4.80 19.94
CA LYS A 409 -11.59 -4.22 18.85
C LYS A 409 -12.39 -4.27 17.58
N ASP A 410 -12.12 -3.31 16.70
CA ASP A 410 -12.77 -3.20 15.41
C ASP A 410 -11.69 -3.15 14.30
N GLY A 411 -12.08 -3.50 13.08
CA GLY A 411 -11.29 -3.34 11.87
C GLY A 411 -9.87 -3.91 11.98
N LEU A 412 -8.88 -3.08 11.73
CA LEU A 412 -7.47 -3.48 11.72
C LEU A 412 -7.01 -4.04 13.07
N SER A 413 -7.37 -3.41 14.18
CA SER A 413 -6.94 -3.87 15.52
C SER A 413 -7.49 -5.25 15.85
N GLN A 414 -8.70 -5.58 15.40
CA GLN A 414 -9.28 -6.90 15.56
C GLN A 414 -8.56 -7.94 14.69
N TYR A 415 -8.30 -7.61 13.41
CA TYR A 415 -7.58 -8.48 12.49
C TYR A 415 -6.15 -8.79 12.97
N LEU A 416 -5.39 -7.78 13.37
CA LEU A 416 -4.02 -7.97 13.88
C LEU A 416 -3.99 -8.75 15.19
N SER A 417 -4.96 -8.53 16.10
CA SER A 417 -5.10 -9.35 17.31
C SER A 417 -5.39 -10.82 17.00
N ALA A 418 -6.13 -11.08 15.92
CA ALA A 418 -6.41 -12.44 15.48
C ALA A 418 -5.20 -13.11 14.81
N THR A 419 -4.36 -12.36 14.12
CA THR A 419 -3.24 -12.90 13.32
C THR A 419 -1.91 -12.88 14.07
N THR A 420 -1.37 -11.71 14.38
CA THR A 420 0.00 -11.56 14.87
C THR A 420 0.13 -11.43 16.39
N ASP A 421 -0.80 -10.72 17.06
CA ASP A 421 -0.87 -10.56 18.53
C ASP A 421 0.44 -10.12 19.21
N ILE A 422 1.33 -9.43 18.47
CA ILE A 422 2.68 -9.15 18.97
C ILE A 422 2.81 -7.70 19.46
N TYR A 423 2.26 -6.75 18.73
CA TYR A 423 2.65 -5.35 18.82
C TYR A 423 1.64 -4.40 19.47
N GLU A 424 0.54 -4.87 20.00
CA GLU A 424 -0.44 -3.99 20.65
C GLU A 424 0.13 -3.22 21.84
N ASP A 425 0.97 -3.87 22.63
CA ASP A 425 1.58 -3.27 23.82
C ASP A 425 2.85 -2.46 23.48
N VAL A 426 3.47 -2.71 22.35
CA VAL A 426 4.69 -2.03 21.88
C VAL A 426 4.38 -0.64 21.32
N TYR A 427 3.17 -0.43 20.80
CA TYR A 427 2.71 0.85 20.25
C TYR A 427 2.43 1.95 21.26
N THR A 428 2.47 1.67 22.54
CA THR A 428 2.52 2.72 23.58
C THR A 428 3.74 3.63 23.40
N PHE A 429 4.68 3.28 22.51
CA PHE A 429 6.00 3.89 22.40
C PHE A 429 6.37 4.56 21.07
N GLY A 430 5.43 4.82 20.18
CA GLY A 430 5.74 5.86 19.19
C GLY A 430 5.58 5.61 17.70
N VAL A 431 5.19 4.43 17.23
CA VAL A 431 4.94 4.22 15.80
C VAL A 431 3.45 4.22 15.52
N SER A 432 2.93 5.36 15.07
CA SER A 432 1.47 5.59 14.90
C SER A 432 0.96 5.35 13.48
N ASN A 433 1.81 4.99 12.51
CA ASN A 433 1.41 4.87 11.11
C ASN A 433 1.05 3.44 10.75
N ILE A 434 -0.18 3.29 10.33
CA ILE A 434 -0.76 2.06 9.80
C ILE A 434 -0.63 2.12 8.28
N ASP A 435 -0.43 0.98 7.65
CA ASP A 435 -0.50 0.84 6.22
C ASP A 435 -1.94 1.04 5.74
N LEU A 436 -2.15 2.08 4.95
CA LEU A 436 -3.45 2.42 4.38
C LEU A 436 -4.01 1.31 3.47
N GLU A 437 -3.14 0.51 2.86
CA GLU A 437 -3.58 -0.59 2.00
C GLU A 437 -4.27 -1.68 2.82
N ILE A 438 -3.69 -2.03 3.99
CA ILE A 438 -4.32 -2.99 4.91
C ILE A 438 -5.66 -2.43 5.41
N GLU A 439 -5.71 -1.15 5.81
CA GLU A 439 -6.96 -0.52 6.24
C GLU A 439 -8.00 -0.45 5.12
N SER A 440 -7.58 -0.08 3.92
CA SER A 440 -8.45 -0.02 2.73
C SER A 440 -9.04 -1.39 2.40
N MET A 441 -8.23 -2.44 2.44
CA MET A 441 -8.70 -3.81 2.23
C MET A 441 -9.71 -4.23 3.30
N ILE A 442 -9.42 -3.95 4.57
CA ILE A 442 -10.34 -4.25 5.68
C ILE A 442 -11.64 -3.47 5.52
N TYR A 443 -11.58 -2.19 5.17
CA TYR A 443 -12.77 -1.37 4.91
C TYR A 443 -13.60 -1.93 3.76
N ARG A 444 -12.95 -2.27 2.63
CA ARG A 444 -13.60 -2.89 1.48
C ARG A 444 -14.32 -4.18 1.87
N VAL A 445 -13.64 -5.10 2.56
CA VAL A 445 -14.21 -6.40 2.96
C VAL A 445 -15.33 -6.24 3.99
N ASN A 446 -15.21 -5.28 4.91
CA ASN A 446 -16.24 -5.05 5.94
C ASN A 446 -17.54 -4.50 5.36
N ASN A 447 -17.48 -3.77 4.24
CA ASN A 447 -18.65 -3.26 3.53
C ASN A 447 -19.40 -4.35 2.74
N GLU A 448 -18.79 -5.53 2.54
CA GLU A 448 -19.44 -6.64 1.87
C GLU A 448 -20.47 -7.33 2.78
N LYS A 449 -21.60 -7.75 2.19
CA LYS A 449 -22.65 -8.51 2.89
C LYS A 449 -22.27 -9.98 3.04
N LEU A 450 -21.19 -10.26 3.76
CA LEU A 450 -20.62 -11.58 3.97
C LEU A 450 -20.63 -11.95 5.46
N SER A 451 -20.51 -13.26 5.75
CA SER A 451 -20.31 -13.72 7.13
C SER A 451 -18.96 -13.25 7.68
N GLU A 452 -18.85 -13.12 9.01
CA GLU A 452 -17.61 -12.72 9.67
C GLU A 452 -16.48 -13.73 9.41
N LEU A 453 -16.79 -15.02 9.26
CA LEU A 453 -15.83 -16.03 8.84
C LEU A 453 -15.31 -15.74 7.42
N SER A 454 -16.21 -15.54 6.45
CA SER A 454 -15.85 -15.27 5.08
C SER A 454 -15.00 -14.00 4.95
N LYS A 455 -15.33 -12.93 5.68
CA LYS A 455 -14.52 -11.71 5.74
C LYS A 455 -13.08 -11.98 6.18
N ASN A 456 -12.89 -12.76 7.25
CA ASN A 456 -11.56 -13.11 7.73
C ASN A 456 -10.79 -14.02 6.77
N LEU A 457 -11.46 -14.96 6.09
CA LEU A 457 -10.83 -15.80 5.06
C LEU A 457 -10.38 -14.97 3.85
N ILE A 458 -11.17 -13.99 3.43
CA ILE A 458 -10.81 -13.04 2.37
C ILE A 458 -9.59 -12.21 2.78
N LEU A 459 -9.58 -11.67 4.00
CA LEU A 459 -8.45 -10.89 4.50
C LEU A 459 -7.17 -11.72 4.53
N ASP A 460 -7.23 -12.94 5.05
CA ASP A 460 -6.06 -13.82 5.06
C ASP A 460 -5.61 -14.21 3.64
N SER A 461 -6.54 -14.44 2.73
CA SER A 461 -6.21 -14.78 1.32
C SER A 461 -5.57 -13.62 0.56
N ASN A 462 -5.91 -12.36 0.88
CA ASN A 462 -5.36 -11.19 0.22
C ASN A 462 -4.15 -10.58 0.93
N LEU A 463 -4.01 -10.76 2.24
CA LEU A 463 -2.95 -10.14 3.04
C LEU A 463 -1.89 -11.16 3.48
N LEU A 464 -2.28 -12.11 4.33
CA LEU A 464 -1.34 -13.04 4.96
C LEU A 464 -0.80 -14.09 3.98
N LEU A 465 -1.67 -14.68 3.16
CA LEU A 465 -1.29 -15.75 2.24
C LEU A 465 -0.22 -15.31 1.23
N PRO A 466 -0.40 -14.22 0.45
CA PRO A 466 0.61 -13.78 -0.51
C PRO A 466 1.85 -13.17 0.16
N ALA A 467 1.68 -12.40 1.24
CA ALA A 467 2.77 -11.62 1.84
C ALA A 467 3.69 -12.43 2.76
N ASP A 468 3.18 -13.54 3.33
CA ASP A 468 3.92 -14.40 4.24
C ASP A 468 4.06 -15.83 3.69
N LEU A 469 2.96 -16.58 3.61
CA LEU A 469 3.02 -18.03 3.40
C LEU A 469 3.53 -18.43 2.02
N LEU A 470 3.02 -17.81 0.94
CA LEU A 470 3.44 -18.11 -0.43
C LEU A 470 4.84 -17.57 -0.73
N LYS A 471 5.14 -16.38 -0.25
CA LYS A 471 6.48 -15.77 -0.35
C LYS A 471 7.52 -16.65 0.35
N LYS A 472 7.21 -17.10 1.59
CA LYS A 472 8.08 -18.01 2.34
C LYS A 472 8.43 -19.24 1.55
N MET A 473 7.42 -19.91 1.00
CA MET A 473 7.64 -21.18 0.29
C MET A 473 8.34 -20.96 -1.05
N ASP A 474 8.03 -19.89 -1.80
CA ASP A 474 8.72 -19.60 -3.05
C ASP A 474 10.21 -19.33 -2.82
N ILE A 475 10.54 -18.42 -1.90
CA ILE A 475 11.92 -18.06 -1.60
C ILE A 475 12.71 -19.27 -1.04
N ALA A 476 12.14 -19.99 -0.05
CA ALA A 476 12.81 -21.16 0.55
C ALA A 476 13.10 -22.27 -0.47
N THR A 477 12.15 -22.58 -1.33
CA THR A 477 12.32 -23.62 -2.36
C THR A 477 13.26 -23.16 -3.47
N MET A 478 13.07 -21.91 -3.95
CA MET A 478 13.87 -21.38 -5.05
C MET A 478 15.31 -21.06 -4.68
N SER A 479 15.61 -20.80 -3.40
CA SER A 479 17.00 -20.72 -2.92
C SER A 479 17.82 -21.99 -3.22
N HIS A 480 17.14 -23.08 -3.50
CA HIS A 480 17.73 -24.39 -3.83
C HIS A 480 17.32 -24.91 -5.21
N SER A 481 16.79 -24.06 -6.09
CA SER A 481 16.29 -24.47 -7.41
C SER A 481 15.28 -25.63 -7.33
N LEU A 482 14.39 -25.62 -6.33
CA LEU A 482 13.30 -26.57 -6.12
C LEU A 482 11.96 -25.89 -6.43
N GLU A 483 11.10 -26.51 -7.21
CA GLU A 483 9.78 -25.95 -7.52
C GLU A 483 8.69 -26.47 -6.58
N GLY A 484 8.05 -25.58 -5.83
CA GLY A 484 6.87 -25.92 -4.99
C GLY A 484 5.54 -25.70 -5.72
N ARG A 485 4.70 -26.75 -5.81
CA ARG A 485 3.36 -26.72 -6.42
C ARG A 485 2.28 -26.92 -5.36
N SER A 486 1.23 -26.08 -5.37
CA SER A 486 0.16 -26.09 -4.36
C SER A 486 -1.17 -26.47 -5.00
N PRO A 487 -1.63 -27.74 -4.81
CA PRO A 487 -2.88 -28.20 -5.41
C PRO A 487 -4.13 -27.46 -4.90
N PHE A 488 -4.14 -27.00 -3.66
CA PHE A 488 -5.25 -26.23 -3.09
C PHE A 488 -5.41 -24.83 -3.71
N LEU A 489 -4.41 -24.32 -4.43
CA LEU A 489 -4.46 -23.03 -5.10
C LEU A 489 -4.74 -23.13 -6.61
N SER A 490 -5.34 -24.23 -7.08
CA SER A 490 -5.79 -24.34 -8.46
C SER A 490 -6.95 -23.38 -8.76
N LYS A 491 -7.05 -22.95 -10.02
CA LYS A 491 -8.19 -22.13 -10.49
C LYS A 491 -9.55 -22.73 -10.04
N TYR A 492 -9.72 -24.02 -10.22
CA TYR A 492 -10.96 -24.73 -9.87
C TYR A 492 -11.26 -24.68 -8.38
N MET A 493 -10.23 -24.77 -7.54
CA MET A 493 -10.37 -24.69 -6.07
C MET A 493 -10.70 -23.27 -5.64
N LEU A 494 -10.03 -22.26 -6.23
CA LEU A 494 -10.26 -20.84 -5.93
C LEU A 494 -11.64 -20.35 -6.36
N GLU A 495 -12.23 -20.94 -7.40
CA GLU A 495 -13.58 -20.61 -7.86
C GLU A 495 -14.67 -21.39 -7.10
N TRP A 496 -14.32 -22.47 -6.40
CA TRP A 496 -15.28 -23.34 -5.71
C TRP A 496 -15.26 -23.21 -4.19
N ALA A 497 -14.09 -23.30 -3.54
CA ALA A 497 -14.01 -23.37 -2.08
C ALA A 497 -14.50 -22.10 -1.37
N PRO A 498 -14.26 -20.86 -1.88
CA PRO A 498 -14.83 -19.65 -1.30
C PRO A 498 -16.36 -19.69 -1.23
N ARG A 499 -17.01 -20.27 -2.23
CA ARG A 499 -18.47 -20.35 -2.36
C ARG A 499 -19.14 -21.36 -1.41
N LEU A 500 -18.33 -22.18 -0.70
CA LEU A 500 -18.87 -23.14 0.28
C LEU A 500 -19.46 -22.40 1.49
N PRO A 501 -20.66 -22.82 1.97
CA PRO A 501 -21.21 -22.32 3.22
C PRO A 501 -20.27 -22.56 4.41
N ASP A 502 -20.24 -21.65 5.36
CA ASP A 502 -19.35 -21.68 6.55
C ASP A 502 -19.42 -23.01 7.31
N ARG A 503 -20.62 -23.61 7.44
CA ARG A 503 -20.84 -24.91 8.10
C ARG A 503 -20.12 -26.10 7.44
N LYS A 504 -19.65 -25.92 6.18
CA LYS A 504 -18.82 -26.91 5.48
C LYS A 504 -17.33 -26.72 5.78
N LYS A 505 -16.95 -25.51 6.16
CA LYS A 505 -15.58 -25.15 6.54
C LYS A 505 -15.31 -25.40 8.02
N ILE A 506 -16.24 -24.94 8.89
CA ILE A 506 -16.19 -25.14 10.35
C ILE A 506 -17.50 -25.75 10.82
N ARG A 507 -17.42 -26.79 11.69
CA ARG A 507 -18.56 -27.39 12.37
C ARG A 507 -18.25 -27.58 13.85
N GLY A 508 -18.94 -26.86 14.73
CA GLY A 508 -18.58 -26.77 16.14
C GLY A 508 -17.16 -26.20 16.29
N LEU A 509 -16.29 -26.90 16.98
CA LEU A 509 -14.87 -26.52 17.12
C LEU A 509 -13.95 -27.12 16.06
N LYS A 510 -14.49 -27.94 15.15
CA LYS A 510 -13.69 -28.64 14.12
C LYS A 510 -13.48 -27.73 12.90
N THR A 511 -12.26 -27.32 12.72
CA THR A 511 -11.76 -26.61 11.53
C THR A 511 -11.52 -27.55 10.36
N LYS A 512 -11.46 -27.06 9.12
CA LYS A 512 -11.30 -27.87 7.89
C LYS A 512 -12.32 -29.00 7.81
N TYR A 513 -13.57 -28.77 8.22
CA TYR A 513 -14.53 -29.84 8.43
C TYR A 513 -14.70 -30.73 7.19
N LEU A 514 -14.85 -30.15 5.99
CA LEU A 514 -15.03 -30.91 4.76
C LEU A 514 -13.77 -31.72 4.38
N LEU A 515 -12.57 -31.15 4.55
CA LEU A 515 -11.31 -31.88 4.33
C LEU A 515 -11.14 -33.05 5.30
N ARG A 516 -11.51 -32.86 6.58
CA ARG A 516 -11.51 -33.95 7.57
C ARG A 516 -12.45 -35.08 7.15
N GLU A 517 -13.66 -34.76 6.72
CA GLU A 517 -14.60 -35.80 6.25
C GLU A 517 -14.04 -36.52 5.02
N LEU A 518 -13.32 -35.83 4.13
CA LEU A 518 -12.68 -36.46 2.96
C LEU A 518 -11.58 -37.46 3.37
N THR A 519 -10.83 -37.20 4.48
CA THR A 519 -9.81 -38.17 4.95
C THR A 519 -10.37 -39.55 5.27
N LYS A 520 -11.66 -39.67 5.60
CA LYS A 520 -12.32 -40.96 5.85
C LYS A 520 -12.36 -41.81 4.60
N LYS A 521 -12.59 -41.20 3.42
CA LYS A 521 -12.56 -41.89 2.13
C LYS A 521 -11.23 -42.59 1.88
N TYR A 522 -10.15 -41.96 2.33
CA TYR A 522 -8.76 -42.42 2.12
C TYR A 522 -8.24 -43.24 3.34
N SER A 523 -9.10 -43.59 4.29
CA SER A 523 -8.73 -44.34 5.52
C SER A 523 -7.59 -43.66 6.32
N LEU A 524 -7.53 -42.32 6.29
CA LEU A 524 -6.54 -41.52 7.01
C LEU A 524 -7.00 -41.18 8.43
N GLY A 525 -7.41 -42.20 9.20
CA GLY A 525 -7.91 -42.06 10.56
C GLY A 525 -6.91 -41.43 11.53
N GLN A 526 -5.61 -41.69 11.32
CA GLN A 526 -4.51 -41.13 12.11
C GLN A 526 -4.40 -39.61 12.02
N VAL A 527 -4.82 -38.98 10.90
CA VAL A 527 -4.75 -37.52 10.71
C VAL A 527 -6.06 -36.81 10.99
N TYR A 528 -7.21 -37.56 11.05
CA TYR A 528 -8.55 -36.96 11.18
C TYR A 528 -8.71 -36.07 12.40
N ASN A 529 -8.18 -36.49 13.55
CA ASN A 529 -8.29 -35.77 14.82
C ASN A 529 -7.08 -34.88 15.13
N GLN A 530 -6.05 -34.86 14.29
CA GLN A 530 -4.89 -34.05 14.55
C GLN A 530 -5.25 -32.54 14.57
N PRO A 531 -4.81 -31.79 15.59
CA PRO A 531 -4.96 -30.35 15.60
C PRO A 531 -4.12 -29.75 14.48
N LYS A 532 -4.56 -28.58 13.95
CA LYS A 532 -3.68 -27.81 13.06
C LYS A 532 -2.43 -27.42 13.82
N ARG A 533 -1.29 -27.85 13.30
CA ARG A 533 0.04 -27.40 13.69
C ARG A 533 0.73 -26.90 12.43
N GLY A 534 1.40 -25.75 12.52
CA GLY A 534 2.32 -25.29 11.48
C GLY A 534 3.66 -26.03 11.63
N PHE A 535 4.68 -25.69 10.85
CA PHE A 535 6.06 -26.04 11.15
C PHE A 535 6.44 -25.37 12.49
N GLU A 536 6.15 -26.08 13.59
CA GLU A 536 6.43 -25.55 14.92
C GLU A 536 7.92 -25.64 15.21
N VAL A 537 8.55 -24.48 15.27
CA VAL A 537 9.94 -24.37 15.74
C VAL A 537 9.96 -23.99 17.21
N PRO A 538 10.94 -24.44 17.99
CA PRO A 538 11.10 -24.05 19.39
C PRO A 538 11.67 -22.62 19.49
N LEU A 539 10.95 -21.62 18.92
CA LEU A 539 11.42 -20.24 18.81
C LEU A 539 11.87 -19.67 20.16
N SER A 540 11.11 -19.94 21.24
CA SER A 540 11.49 -19.47 22.57
C SER A 540 12.81 -20.06 23.04
N SER A 541 13.10 -21.31 22.70
CA SER A 541 14.39 -21.95 23.00
C SER A 541 15.51 -21.32 22.18
N TRP A 542 15.27 -21.07 20.90
CA TRP A 542 16.25 -20.43 20.03
C TRP A 542 16.62 -19.03 20.50
N VAL A 543 15.63 -18.21 20.84
CA VAL A 543 15.85 -16.83 21.30
C VAL A 543 16.54 -16.78 22.66
N GLU A 544 16.24 -17.74 23.56
CA GLU A 544 16.78 -17.74 24.92
C GLU A 544 18.14 -18.45 25.06
N ASN A 545 18.47 -19.35 24.11
CA ASN A 545 19.68 -20.17 24.16
C ASN A 545 20.53 -19.98 22.90
N ASP A 546 20.12 -20.56 21.76
CA ASP A 546 20.98 -20.70 20.57
C ASP A 546 21.36 -19.36 19.94
N LEU A 547 20.43 -18.39 19.91
CA LEU A 547 20.59 -17.06 19.29
C LEU A 547 20.67 -15.93 20.31
N LYS A 548 20.74 -16.25 21.62
CA LYS A 548 20.70 -15.25 22.69
C LYS A 548 21.78 -14.19 22.51
N GLU A 549 23.01 -14.60 22.26
CA GLU A 549 24.14 -13.68 22.05
C GLU A 549 23.94 -12.83 20.81
N ASN A 550 23.59 -13.45 19.68
CA ASN A 550 23.36 -12.74 18.41
C ASN A 550 22.25 -11.66 18.53
N ILE A 551 21.17 -12.00 19.22
CA ILE A 551 20.05 -11.08 19.46
C ILE A 551 20.45 -9.98 20.41
N TYR A 552 21.14 -10.31 21.52
CA TYR A 552 21.59 -9.33 22.49
C TYR A 552 22.55 -8.32 21.86
N ASP A 553 23.57 -8.78 21.15
CA ASP A 553 24.57 -7.92 20.51
C ASP A 553 23.96 -7.00 19.45
N SER A 554 23.01 -7.53 18.67
CA SER A 554 22.34 -6.75 17.63
C SER A 554 21.43 -5.67 18.21
N LEU A 555 20.67 -5.98 19.27
CA LEU A 555 19.64 -5.07 19.82
C LEU A 555 20.19 -4.13 20.90
N ASN A 556 21.26 -4.49 21.59
CA ASN A 556 21.90 -3.65 22.62
C ASN A 556 22.96 -2.70 22.04
N SER A 557 23.25 -2.81 20.75
CA SER A 557 24.18 -1.93 20.05
C SER A 557 23.70 -0.48 20.08
N SER A 558 24.62 0.48 20.26
CA SER A 558 24.32 1.91 20.12
C SER A 558 23.82 2.30 18.73
N ASN A 559 24.06 1.46 17.74
CA ASN A 559 23.66 1.64 16.35
C ASN A 559 22.51 0.68 15.95
N SER A 560 21.76 0.16 16.92
CA SER A 560 20.59 -0.69 16.62
C SER A 560 19.58 0.08 15.76
N TYR A 561 19.23 -0.46 14.59
CA TYR A 561 18.27 0.15 13.69
C TYR A 561 16.85 0.10 14.27
N SER A 562 16.55 -0.95 15.00
CA SER A 562 15.26 -1.12 15.71
C SER A 562 14.99 0.01 16.71
N ALA A 563 16.01 0.66 17.23
CA ALA A 563 15.86 1.81 18.13
C ALA A 563 15.24 3.06 17.49
N ASN A 564 15.19 3.11 16.15
CA ASN A 564 14.48 4.17 15.42
C ASN A 564 12.96 4.03 15.52
N TYR A 565 12.46 2.83 15.78
CA TYR A 565 11.03 2.49 15.81
C TYR A 565 10.53 2.15 17.21
N VAL A 566 11.38 1.54 18.03
CA VAL A 566 11.05 1.02 19.36
C VAL A 566 11.97 1.63 20.38
N ASN A 567 11.40 2.10 21.51
CA ASN A 567 12.19 2.75 22.56
C ASN A 567 13.27 1.81 23.08
N GLN A 568 14.54 2.26 23.14
CA GLN A 568 15.68 1.48 23.59
C GLN A 568 15.51 0.95 25.03
N LYS A 569 14.85 1.74 25.92
CA LYS A 569 14.56 1.27 27.30
C LYS A 569 13.63 0.05 27.29
N PHE A 570 12.67 0.03 26.37
CA PHE A 570 11.78 -1.14 26.20
C PHE A 570 12.54 -2.33 25.63
N ILE A 571 13.39 -2.14 24.62
CA ILE A 571 14.28 -3.19 24.09
C ILE A 571 15.13 -3.77 25.21
N ASN A 572 15.79 -2.93 26.00
CA ASN A 572 16.62 -3.34 27.13
C ASN A 572 15.80 -4.11 28.20
N SER A 573 14.55 -3.70 28.42
CA SER A 573 13.66 -4.43 29.34
C SER A 573 13.28 -5.81 28.81
N LEU A 574 13.07 -5.95 27.49
CA LEU A 574 12.84 -7.26 26.85
C LEU A 574 14.07 -8.18 26.96
N LEU A 575 15.27 -7.63 26.80
CA LEU A 575 16.51 -8.40 26.90
C LEU A 575 16.77 -8.88 28.34
N ASN A 576 16.59 -8.01 29.33
CA ASN A 576 17.05 -8.23 30.71
C ASN A 576 15.96 -8.72 31.68
N SER A 577 14.67 -8.60 31.32
CA SER A 577 13.55 -8.93 32.21
C SER A 577 12.62 -9.97 31.59
N PRO A 578 12.87 -11.30 31.81
CA PRO A 578 12.09 -12.36 31.18
C PRO A 578 10.61 -12.41 31.59
N LYS A 579 10.22 -11.68 32.64
CA LYS A 579 8.85 -11.68 33.22
C LYS A 579 7.92 -10.58 32.65
N ILE A 580 8.41 -9.66 31.79
CA ILE A 580 7.61 -8.53 31.23
C ILE A 580 6.41 -9.04 30.42
N PHE A 581 6.63 -10.12 29.65
CA PHE A 581 5.58 -10.76 28.85
C PHE A 581 5.61 -12.27 29.06
N ALA A 582 4.53 -12.95 28.61
CA ALA A 582 4.58 -14.38 28.45
C ALA A 582 5.76 -14.77 27.52
N ARG A 583 6.45 -15.84 27.86
CA ARG A 583 7.68 -16.31 27.20
C ARG A 583 7.60 -16.32 25.68
N GLU A 584 6.48 -16.83 25.12
CA GLU A 584 6.30 -16.88 23.66
C GLU A 584 6.17 -15.49 23.04
N LYS A 585 5.40 -14.59 23.67
CA LYS A 585 5.20 -13.21 23.16
C LYS A 585 6.52 -12.44 23.17
N ARG A 586 7.26 -12.53 24.27
CA ARG A 586 8.60 -11.93 24.38
C ARG A 586 9.54 -12.44 23.29
N SER A 587 9.57 -13.76 23.09
CA SER A 587 10.45 -14.37 22.09
C SER A 587 10.10 -13.95 20.67
N LYS A 588 8.81 -13.83 20.34
CA LYS A 588 8.35 -13.33 19.04
C LYS A 588 8.77 -11.88 18.81
N ILE A 589 8.63 -11.01 19.82
CA ILE A 589 9.03 -9.60 19.70
C ILE A 589 10.55 -9.51 19.48
N LEU A 590 11.34 -10.19 20.29
CA LEU A 590 12.82 -10.20 20.13
C LEU A 590 13.23 -10.75 18.75
N TRP A 591 12.56 -11.79 18.29
CA TRP A 591 12.81 -12.38 16.98
C TRP A 591 12.52 -11.42 15.83
N SER A 592 11.39 -10.71 15.87
CA SER A 592 11.03 -9.77 14.79
C SER A 592 11.97 -8.56 14.73
N LEU A 593 12.41 -8.05 15.91
CA LEU A 593 13.40 -7.00 15.97
C LEU A 593 14.76 -7.50 15.44
N TYR A 594 15.12 -8.73 15.76
CA TYR A 594 16.33 -9.34 15.23
C TYR A 594 16.30 -9.54 13.71
N CYS A 595 15.16 -9.98 13.15
CA CYS A 595 14.98 -10.05 11.69
C CYS A 595 15.16 -8.69 11.01
N LEU A 596 14.67 -7.61 11.64
CA LEU A 596 14.88 -6.24 11.14
C LEU A 596 16.36 -5.85 11.16
N GLU A 597 17.09 -6.15 12.25
CA GLU A 597 18.53 -5.86 12.36
C GLU A 597 19.35 -6.63 11.31
N VAL A 598 19.06 -7.92 11.12
CA VAL A 598 19.77 -8.78 10.14
C VAL A 598 19.61 -8.22 8.74
N TRP A 599 18.38 -7.91 8.34
CA TRP A 599 18.09 -7.31 7.04
C TRP A 599 18.77 -5.94 6.86
N HIS A 600 18.65 -5.05 7.85
CA HIS A 600 19.23 -3.71 7.77
C HIS A 600 20.76 -3.77 7.64
N LYS A 601 21.42 -4.61 8.42
CA LYS A 601 22.87 -4.83 8.35
C LYS A 601 23.30 -5.33 6.97
N SER A 602 22.54 -6.25 6.37
CA SER A 602 22.78 -6.75 5.01
C SER A 602 22.61 -5.64 3.97
N PHE A 603 21.58 -4.83 4.09
CA PHE A 603 21.33 -3.67 3.22
C PHE A 603 22.47 -2.66 3.28
N VAL A 604 22.91 -2.27 4.48
CA VAL A 604 24.04 -1.33 4.67
C VAL A 604 25.34 -1.88 4.08
N ASN A 605 25.65 -3.16 4.32
CA ASN A 605 26.85 -3.80 3.77
C ASN A 605 26.81 -3.83 2.24
N THR A 606 25.66 -4.10 1.63
CA THR A 606 25.46 -4.05 0.17
C THR A 606 25.75 -2.64 -0.36
N LYS A 607 25.25 -1.60 0.32
CA LYS A 607 25.52 -0.19 -0.06
C LYS A 607 27.00 0.19 0.05
N ILE A 608 27.68 -0.23 1.10
CA ILE A 608 29.13 0.00 1.28
C ILE A 608 29.90 -0.66 0.12
N SER A 609 29.59 -1.90 -0.21
CA SER A 609 30.26 -2.63 -1.30
C SER A 609 30.00 -2.00 -2.67
N GLN A 610 28.78 -1.52 -2.95
CA GLN A 610 28.44 -0.80 -4.18
C GLN A 610 29.22 0.53 -4.27
N ASN A 611 29.33 1.27 -3.19
CA ASN A 611 30.05 2.54 -3.15
C ASN A 611 31.57 2.33 -3.31
N GLN A 612 32.14 1.25 -2.78
CA GLN A 612 33.56 0.89 -3.00
C GLN A 612 33.85 0.52 -4.46
N ASN A 613 32.93 -0.16 -5.15
CA ASN A 613 33.07 -0.45 -6.57
C ASN A 613 32.86 0.78 -7.48
N ILE A 614 32.10 1.79 -7.03
CA ILE A 614 31.95 3.09 -7.71
C ILE A 614 33.12 4.02 -7.37
N GLY A 615 33.78 3.85 -6.23
CA GLY A 615 34.90 4.68 -5.74
C GLY A 615 36.20 4.57 -6.53
N ILE A 616 36.26 3.73 -7.58
CA ILE A 616 37.33 3.71 -8.60
C ILE A 616 37.10 4.78 -9.69
N ILE A 617 35.91 5.41 -9.72
CA ILE A 617 35.62 6.51 -10.63
C ILE A 617 34.99 7.68 -9.86
N LYS A 618 35.86 8.68 -9.57
CA LYS A 618 35.55 10.01 -9.05
C LYS A 618 35.52 10.23 -7.53
N ASN A 619 36.68 10.65 -7.01
CA ASN A 619 36.78 11.61 -5.91
C ASN A 619 36.00 12.89 -6.23
N GLN A 620 34.86 13.11 -5.62
CA GLN A 620 34.38 14.47 -5.33
C GLN A 620 33.48 14.43 -4.07
N ASN A 621 33.88 15.21 -3.09
CA ASN A 621 33.23 15.45 -1.81
C ASN A 621 31.77 15.89 -2.00
N ILE A 622 30.80 15.07 -1.55
CA ILE A 622 29.44 15.54 -1.27
C ILE A 622 29.27 15.50 0.25
N SER A 623 29.29 16.69 0.85
CA SER A 623 28.84 16.89 2.22
C SER A 623 27.36 16.52 2.32
N ILE A 624 27.03 15.61 3.22
CA ILE A 624 25.64 15.27 3.57
C ILE A 624 25.04 16.50 4.26
N THR A 625 24.30 17.32 3.54
CA THR A 625 23.51 18.40 4.13
C THR A 625 22.32 17.79 4.86
N LYS A 626 22.24 17.95 6.18
CA LYS A 626 21.14 17.51 7.02
C LYS A 626 19.84 18.15 6.53
N LYS A 627 18.83 17.34 6.12
CA LYS A 627 17.52 17.85 5.66
C LYS A 627 16.87 18.73 6.73
N ILE A 628 16.12 19.73 6.30
CA ILE A 628 15.32 20.58 7.17
C ILE A 628 13.98 19.89 7.42
N ASN A 629 13.68 19.58 8.68
CA ASN A 629 12.46 18.91 9.10
C ASN A 629 11.34 19.92 9.40
N LEU A 630 10.27 19.87 8.62
CA LEU A 630 9.12 20.78 8.68
C LEU A 630 7.87 20.06 9.19
N LEU A 631 7.12 20.73 10.06
CA LEU A 631 5.80 20.33 10.47
C LEU A 631 4.76 21.37 10.06
N PHE A 632 3.83 20.99 9.19
CA PHE A 632 2.65 21.80 8.90
C PHE A 632 1.53 21.46 9.89
N LEU A 633 0.97 22.49 10.54
CA LEU A 633 -0.21 22.36 11.39
C LEU A 633 -1.42 22.99 10.70
N THR A 634 -2.48 22.21 10.47
CA THR A 634 -3.76 22.65 9.90
C THR A 634 -4.89 22.47 10.89
N THR A 635 -5.97 23.24 10.76
CA THR A 635 -7.15 23.10 11.64
C THR A 635 -7.83 21.74 11.44
N GLY A 636 -7.85 21.22 10.23
CA GLY A 636 -8.35 19.91 9.84
C GLY A 636 -7.69 19.46 8.55
N LEU A 637 -8.16 18.37 7.99
CA LEU A 637 -7.78 17.85 6.67
C LEU A 637 -9.02 17.73 5.77
N GLY A 638 -9.95 18.69 5.93
CA GLY A 638 -11.19 18.78 5.15
C GLY A 638 -10.99 19.45 3.78
N LEU A 639 -12.02 19.43 2.94
CA LEU A 639 -12.04 20.09 1.64
C LEU A 639 -12.07 21.62 1.81
N GLY A 640 -10.92 22.22 2.09
CA GLY A 640 -10.79 23.68 2.30
C GLY A 640 -9.61 24.28 1.54
N GLY A 641 -9.66 25.60 1.28
CA GLY A 641 -8.59 26.29 0.54
C GLY A 641 -7.25 26.30 1.27
N ALA A 642 -7.25 26.38 2.61
CA ALA A 642 -6.02 26.36 3.41
C ALA A 642 -5.34 24.98 3.37
N GLU A 643 -6.11 23.91 3.47
CA GLU A 643 -5.65 22.52 3.38
C GLU A 643 -5.12 22.21 1.99
N ARG A 644 -5.76 22.74 0.95
CA ARG A 644 -5.29 22.63 -0.43
C ARG A 644 -3.94 23.30 -0.63
N VAL A 645 -3.76 24.54 -0.11
CA VAL A 645 -2.45 25.23 -0.16
C VAL A 645 -1.35 24.39 0.50
N VAL A 646 -1.63 23.81 1.68
CA VAL A 646 -0.65 22.96 2.37
C VAL A 646 -0.31 21.72 1.53
N LEU A 647 -1.31 21.08 0.94
CA LEU A 647 -1.09 19.93 0.05
C LEU A 647 -0.21 20.32 -1.14
N ASP A 648 -0.51 21.42 -1.79
CA ASP A 648 0.22 21.88 -2.99
C ASP A 648 1.67 22.29 -2.65
N ILE A 649 1.91 22.93 -1.50
CA ILE A 649 3.27 23.18 -1.00
C ILE A 649 3.99 21.85 -0.74
N CYS A 650 3.35 20.95 -0.01
CA CYS A 650 3.96 19.66 0.33
C CYS A 650 4.23 18.76 -0.88
N LYS A 651 3.47 18.86 -1.96
CA LYS A 651 3.71 18.15 -3.21
C LYS A 651 4.96 18.63 -3.95
N ASN A 652 5.17 19.95 -3.97
CA ASN A 652 6.14 20.60 -4.85
C ASN A 652 7.45 20.99 -4.14
N ILE A 653 7.55 20.82 -2.82
CA ILE A 653 8.77 21.12 -2.05
C ILE A 653 9.89 20.13 -2.38
N ASP A 654 11.11 20.63 -2.46
CA ASP A 654 12.33 19.85 -2.70
C ASP A 654 12.57 18.82 -1.58
N ARG A 655 12.26 17.54 -1.86
CA ARG A 655 12.38 16.43 -0.93
C ARG A 655 13.83 16.02 -0.61
N ASP A 656 14.79 16.49 -1.39
CA ASP A 656 16.21 16.25 -1.11
C ASP A 656 16.72 17.13 0.03
N ASN A 657 16.18 18.35 0.14
CA ASN A 657 16.55 19.30 1.17
C ASN A 657 15.54 19.40 2.33
N PHE A 658 14.29 18.96 2.15
CA PHE A 658 13.23 19.10 3.14
C PHE A 658 12.52 17.78 3.42
N GLN A 659 12.27 17.51 4.68
CA GLN A 659 11.38 16.45 5.13
C GLN A 659 10.13 17.08 5.74
N VAL A 660 8.96 16.75 5.21
CA VAL A 660 7.69 17.37 5.63
C VAL A 660 6.76 16.37 6.30
N SER A 661 6.06 16.87 7.31
CA SER A 661 4.93 16.19 7.94
C SER A 661 3.75 17.15 8.12
N VAL A 662 2.52 16.63 8.14
CA VAL A 662 1.29 17.44 8.29
C VAL A 662 0.46 16.88 9.44
N ILE A 663 -0.02 17.75 10.33
CA ILE A 663 -0.93 17.36 11.41
C ILE A 663 -2.21 18.20 11.31
N GLY A 664 -3.34 17.51 11.11
CA GLY A 664 -4.68 18.06 11.21
C GLY A 664 -5.23 17.92 12.64
N ILE A 665 -5.77 18.98 13.21
CA ILE A 665 -6.23 19.01 14.60
C ILE A 665 -7.64 18.44 14.74
N SER A 666 -8.58 18.82 13.85
CA SER A 666 -9.99 18.40 13.90
C SER A 666 -10.23 17.01 13.31
N SER A 667 -11.47 16.54 13.40
CA SER A 667 -11.89 15.24 12.84
C SER A 667 -12.28 15.28 11.37
N GLN A 668 -12.09 16.40 10.67
CA GLN A 668 -12.33 16.49 9.22
C GLN A 668 -11.13 15.92 8.48
N ASN A 669 -11.34 14.88 7.68
CA ASN A 669 -10.26 14.06 7.09
C ASN A 669 -10.47 13.80 5.59
N ASP A 670 -11.32 14.57 4.90
CA ASP A 670 -11.71 14.34 3.51
C ASP A 670 -10.50 14.33 2.54
N MET A 671 -9.47 15.14 2.81
CA MET A 671 -8.23 15.21 2.02
C MET A 671 -7.11 14.30 2.52
N LEU A 672 -7.33 13.48 3.55
CA LEU A 672 -6.30 12.62 4.13
C LEU A 672 -5.69 11.68 3.06
N MET A 673 -6.53 11.09 2.22
CA MET A 673 -6.09 10.23 1.10
C MET A 673 -5.19 11.00 0.14
N SER A 674 -5.56 12.23 -0.26
CA SER A 674 -4.76 13.04 -1.19
C SER A 674 -3.37 13.38 -0.64
N PHE A 675 -3.21 13.56 0.68
CA PHE A 675 -1.88 13.73 1.29
C PHE A 675 -1.08 12.42 1.22
N HIS A 676 -1.71 11.30 1.48
CA HIS A 676 -1.04 9.98 1.48
C HIS A 676 -0.64 9.53 0.08
N GLU A 677 -1.50 9.72 -0.93
CA GLU A 677 -1.18 9.43 -2.34
C GLU A 677 0.06 10.18 -2.83
N ASN A 678 0.36 11.32 -2.21
CA ASN A 678 1.54 12.12 -2.52
C ASN A 678 2.72 11.90 -1.56
N ASN A 679 2.74 10.78 -0.83
CA ASN A 679 3.80 10.40 0.10
C ASN A 679 4.11 11.47 1.16
N ILE A 680 3.07 12.13 1.67
CA ILE A 680 3.18 13.14 2.72
C ILE A 680 2.79 12.51 4.06
N HIS A 681 3.71 12.49 5.04
CA HIS A 681 3.43 12.01 6.38
C HIS A 681 2.35 12.86 7.04
N THR A 682 1.17 12.29 7.26
CA THR A 682 0.00 13.06 7.71
C THR A 682 -0.73 12.37 8.86
N TYR A 683 -1.08 13.14 9.88
CA TYR A 683 -1.78 12.67 11.07
C TYR A 683 -3.03 13.51 11.33
N ALA A 684 -4.13 12.86 11.73
CA ALA A 684 -5.33 13.52 12.22
C ALA A 684 -5.50 13.24 13.73
N LEU A 685 -5.53 14.32 14.54
CA LEU A 685 -5.63 14.18 15.99
C LEU A 685 -7.06 13.96 16.48
N ASN A 686 -8.07 14.14 15.62
CA ASN A 686 -9.50 13.94 15.92
C ASN A 686 -9.96 14.67 17.20
N PHE A 687 -9.55 15.92 17.34
CA PHE A 687 -9.85 16.73 18.51
C PHE A 687 -11.37 17.00 18.62
N LYS A 688 -12.01 16.43 19.65
CA LYS A 688 -13.37 16.80 20.10
C LYS A 688 -13.22 17.79 21.24
N LYS A 689 -13.98 18.91 21.22
CA LYS A 689 -13.93 20.09 22.14
C LYS A 689 -13.97 19.77 23.66
N LYS A 690 -13.04 18.93 24.16
CA LYS A 690 -12.87 18.66 25.60
C LYS A 690 -11.45 19.07 26.02
N ILE A 691 -11.31 19.77 27.14
CA ILE A 691 -10.04 20.30 27.68
C ILE A 691 -8.97 19.19 27.87
N SER A 692 -9.38 18.01 28.34
CA SER A 692 -8.47 16.86 28.51
C SER A 692 -7.84 16.39 27.19
N LYS A 693 -8.58 16.49 26.07
CA LYS A 693 -8.07 16.13 24.74
C LYS A 693 -7.14 17.19 24.15
N PHE A 694 -7.28 18.46 24.56
CA PHE A 694 -6.32 19.50 24.18
C PHE A 694 -4.93 19.21 24.71
N PHE A 695 -4.79 18.86 26.00
CA PHE A 695 -3.49 18.49 26.58
C PHE A 695 -2.94 17.21 25.97
N SER A 696 -3.76 16.21 25.68
CA SER A 696 -3.34 14.99 24.97
C SER A 696 -2.79 15.31 23.58
N SER A 697 -3.43 16.20 22.82
CA SER A 697 -2.95 16.64 21.50
C SER A 697 -1.62 17.38 21.57
N LEU A 698 -1.43 18.25 22.58
CA LEU A 698 -0.14 18.92 22.80
C LEU A 698 0.98 17.92 23.07
N VAL A 699 0.71 16.90 23.88
CA VAL A 699 1.71 15.83 24.17
C VAL A 699 2.04 15.06 22.90
N GLN A 700 1.04 14.70 22.08
CA GLN A 700 1.26 13.97 20.82
C GLN A 700 2.08 14.79 19.83
N ILE A 701 1.75 16.08 19.65
CA ILE A 701 2.51 16.96 18.74
C ILE A 701 3.94 17.16 19.28
N SER A 702 4.12 17.35 20.59
CA SER A 702 5.44 17.52 21.19
C SER A 702 6.31 16.26 21.02
N LYS A 703 5.73 15.06 21.15
CA LYS A 703 6.42 13.80 20.86
C LYS A 703 6.80 13.70 19.39
N HIS A 704 5.89 14.07 18.48
CA HIS A 704 6.18 14.08 17.04
C HIS A 704 7.36 15.01 16.72
N ILE A 705 7.39 16.20 17.31
CA ILE A 705 8.49 17.17 17.13
C ILE A 705 9.83 16.59 17.61
N GLN A 706 9.84 15.91 18.74
CA GLN A 706 11.05 15.29 19.28
C GLN A 706 11.52 14.11 18.44
N ASN A 707 10.61 13.20 18.08
CA ASN A 707 10.92 11.99 17.34
C ASN A 707 11.41 12.26 15.92
N HIS A 708 10.89 13.30 15.27
CA HIS A 708 11.25 13.65 13.89
C HIS A 708 12.20 14.86 13.82
N GLU A 709 12.81 15.26 14.92
CA GLU A 709 13.72 16.42 15.01
C GLU A 709 13.20 17.65 14.26
N ILE A 710 11.91 17.97 14.40
CA ILE A 710 11.28 19.09 13.72
C ILE A 710 11.96 20.41 14.10
N GLN A 711 12.39 21.15 13.10
CA GLN A 711 13.08 22.42 13.24
C GLN A 711 12.14 23.62 13.06
N ILE A 712 11.12 23.47 12.21
CA ILE A 712 10.13 24.52 11.92
C ILE A 712 8.72 23.96 12.01
N ILE A 713 7.85 24.66 12.76
CA ILE A 713 6.40 24.48 12.67
C ILE A 713 5.86 25.60 11.77
N HIS A 714 5.16 25.23 10.70
CA HIS A 714 4.39 26.14 9.89
C HIS A 714 2.90 26.01 10.25
N ALA A 715 2.39 26.95 11.03
CA ALA A 715 1.01 26.96 11.52
C ALA A 715 0.09 27.68 10.52
N HIS A 716 -0.90 26.99 10.01
CA HIS A 716 -1.93 27.51 9.12
C HIS A 716 -3.23 27.73 9.89
N MET A 717 -3.78 28.91 9.86
CA MET A 717 -4.99 29.31 10.59
C MET A 717 -4.75 29.60 12.10
N PHE A 718 -5.71 30.30 12.73
CA PHE A 718 -5.56 30.84 14.08
C PHE A 718 -5.40 29.78 15.18
N HIS A 719 -6.15 28.68 15.13
CA HIS A 719 -6.14 27.67 16.19
C HIS A 719 -4.81 26.92 16.27
N THR A 720 -4.19 26.68 15.14
CA THR A 720 -2.89 26.02 15.05
C THR A 720 -1.76 26.87 15.59
N LEU A 721 -1.88 28.19 15.43
CA LEU A 721 -0.95 29.15 16.01
C LEU A 721 -0.92 29.07 17.54
N ILE A 722 -2.08 28.93 18.18
CA ILE A 722 -2.14 28.80 19.65
C ILE A 722 -1.34 27.57 20.07
N ILE A 723 -1.57 26.43 19.43
CA ILE A 723 -0.89 25.17 19.72
C ILE A 723 0.62 25.30 19.48
N ALA A 724 1.02 25.82 18.33
CA ALA A 724 2.43 26.04 17.99
C ALA A 724 3.13 26.96 19.02
N SER A 725 2.43 28.00 19.48
CA SER A 725 2.95 28.93 20.48
C SER A 725 3.14 28.31 21.84
N VAL A 726 2.17 27.49 22.30
CA VAL A 726 2.28 26.75 23.57
C VAL A 726 3.44 25.76 23.53
N ILE A 727 3.57 25.03 22.43
CA ILE A 727 4.68 24.06 22.24
C ILE A 727 6.03 24.78 22.21
N LYS A 728 6.13 25.90 21.51
CA LYS A 728 7.36 26.71 21.50
C LYS A 728 7.71 27.23 22.89
N PHE A 729 6.73 27.72 23.64
CA PHE A 729 6.93 28.16 25.01
C PHE A 729 7.43 27.03 25.92
N TYR A 730 6.84 25.85 25.83
CA TYR A 730 7.26 24.67 26.58
C TYR A 730 8.69 24.24 26.22
N ASN A 731 9.05 24.27 24.93
CA ASN A 731 10.42 23.96 24.47
C ASN A 731 11.45 24.99 24.95
N LEU A 732 11.06 26.26 25.06
CA LEU A 732 11.93 27.32 25.61
C LEU A 732 12.23 27.09 27.11
N LEU A 733 11.23 26.64 27.88
CA LEU A 733 11.40 26.34 29.32
C LEU A 733 12.32 25.14 29.56
N ASN A 734 12.35 24.18 28.65
CA ASN A 734 13.12 22.93 28.79
C ASN A 734 14.51 22.98 28.15
N ASN A 735 15.02 24.16 27.79
CA ASN A 735 16.30 24.34 27.08
C ASN A 735 16.51 23.38 25.87
N SER A 736 15.47 22.94 25.24
CA SER A 736 15.53 22.07 24.08
C SER A 736 15.86 22.84 22.79
N LYS A 737 16.24 22.14 21.72
CA LYS A 737 16.64 22.72 20.41
C LYS A 737 15.75 23.89 19.98
N LYS A 738 16.30 24.96 19.42
CA LYS A 738 15.58 26.19 19.00
C LYS A 738 14.53 25.86 17.90
N LEU A 739 13.29 25.60 18.32
CA LEU A 739 12.16 25.39 17.42
C LEU A 739 11.68 26.73 16.86
N LYS A 740 11.50 26.81 15.55
CA LYS A 740 10.98 27.99 14.85
C LYS A 740 9.52 27.85 14.54
N VAL A 741 8.78 28.95 14.53
CA VAL A 741 7.34 29.00 14.20
C VAL A 741 7.07 30.03 13.14
N ILE A 742 6.49 29.59 12.03
CA ILE A 742 5.99 30.41 10.92
C ILE A 742 4.46 30.37 10.97
N PHE A 743 3.82 31.47 10.63
CA PHE A 743 2.36 31.57 10.68
C PHE A 743 1.77 32.13 9.39
N THR A 744 0.80 31.40 8.80
CA THR A 744 -0.03 31.85 7.67
C THR A 744 -1.49 31.95 8.09
N PRO A 745 -2.09 33.17 8.12
CA PRO A 745 -3.43 33.37 8.67
C PRO A 745 -4.59 32.86 7.81
N HIS A 746 -4.46 32.73 6.50
CA HIS A 746 -5.51 32.40 5.52
C HIS A 746 -6.78 33.28 5.56
N ASN A 747 -6.82 34.30 6.42
CA ASN A 747 -7.89 35.29 6.52
C ASN A 747 -7.26 36.68 6.61
N SER A 748 -7.71 37.60 5.79
CA SER A 748 -7.24 38.99 5.80
C SER A 748 -7.79 39.83 6.97
N PHE A 749 -8.89 39.35 7.58
CA PHE A 749 -9.57 40.07 8.65
C PHE A 749 -10.14 39.14 9.73
N HIS A 750 -10.08 39.59 10.99
CA HIS A 750 -10.71 38.93 12.14
C HIS A 750 -11.70 39.92 12.82
N SER A 751 -12.98 39.63 12.76
CA SER A 751 -14.04 40.45 13.36
C SER A 751 -14.02 40.46 14.91
N MET A 752 -13.61 39.35 15.54
CA MET A 752 -13.63 39.18 16.99
C MET A 752 -12.45 39.90 17.68
N LYS A 753 -12.73 40.87 18.55
CA LYS A 753 -11.72 41.60 19.33
C LYS A 753 -10.76 40.68 20.11
N LEU A 754 -11.29 39.58 20.68
CA LEU A 754 -10.49 38.60 21.44
C LEU A 754 -9.45 37.89 20.56
N ARG A 755 -9.78 37.51 19.33
CA ARG A 755 -8.81 36.92 18.37
C ARG A 755 -7.71 37.90 18.00
N ARG A 756 -8.05 39.15 17.81
CA ARG A 756 -7.03 40.19 17.52
C ARG A 756 -6.08 40.37 18.69
N PHE A 757 -6.59 40.41 19.92
CA PHE A 757 -5.75 40.48 21.12
C PHE A 757 -4.84 39.26 21.25
N ALA A 758 -5.40 38.04 21.05
CA ALA A 758 -4.59 36.80 21.08
C ALA A 758 -3.50 36.80 19.99
N LEU A 759 -3.76 37.24 18.76
CA LEU A 759 -2.76 37.37 17.71
C LEU A 759 -1.64 38.34 18.11
N TRP A 760 -1.96 39.45 18.72
CA TRP A 760 -0.99 40.41 19.25
C TRP A 760 -0.16 39.81 20.38
N PHE A 761 -0.80 39.16 21.37
CA PHE A 761 -0.15 38.51 22.51
C PHE A 761 0.78 37.39 22.10
N LEU A 762 0.42 36.58 21.11
CA LEU A 762 1.23 35.46 20.60
C LEU A 762 2.36 35.91 19.65
N LYS A 763 2.51 37.19 19.37
CA LYS A 763 3.52 37.73 18.45
C LYS A 763 4.97 37.35 18.83
N PRO A 764 5.39 37.30 20.10
CA PRO A 764 6.72 36.89 20.51
C PRO A 764 7.06 35.42 20.18
N PHE A 765 6.05 34.55 20.14
CA PHE A 765 6.22 33.12 19.89
C PHE A 765 6.27 32.74 18.40
N ARG A 766 6.18 33.69 17.50
CA ARG A 766 6.35 33.51 16.05
C ARG A 766 7.68 34.09 15.61
N ASP A 767 8.36 33.38 14.70
CA ASP A 767 9.63 33.87 14.12
C ASP A 767 9.33 34.70 12.86
N ARG A 768 8.36 34.25 12.03
CA ARG A 768 7.96 34.93 10.80
C ARG A 768 6.46 34.75 10.56
N ASP A 769 5.83 35.71 9.90
CA ASP A 769 4.47 35.55 9.35
C ASP A 769 4.56 35.58 7.83
N THR A 770 3.70 34.80 7.14
CA THR A 770 3.50 34.91 5.69
C THR A 770 2.15 35.53 5.42
N ILE A 771 2.10 36.46 4.49
CA ILE A 771 0.90 37.18 4.06
C ILE A 771 0.82 37.14 2.54
N PHE A 772 -0.39 37.18 1.99
CA PHE A 772 -0.59 36.99 0.53
C PHE A 772 -0.38 38.26 -0.29
N SER A 773 -0.54 39.43 0.30
CA SER A 773 -0.33 40.75 -0.37
C SER A 773 0.08 41.81 0.66
N LYS A 774 0.52 42.99 0.17
CA LYS A 774 0.89 44.10 1.04
C LYS A 774 -0.31 44.63 1.85
N GLU A 775 -1.48 44.63 1.25
CA GLU A 775 -2.75 45.11 1.81
C GLU A 775 -3.20 44.19 2.97
N ALA A 776 -2.85 42.89 2.93
CA ALA A 776 -3.15 41.95 4.00
C ALA A 776 -2.34 42.20 5.28
N LYS A 777 -1.34 43.11 5.26
CA LYS A 777 -0.51 43.41 6.43
C LYS A 777 -1.29 44.21 7.46
N SER A 778 -1.44 43.68 8.64
CA SER A 778 -2.11 44.33 9.77
C SER A 778 -1.17 44.53 10.96
N PHE A 779 -1.62 45.32 11.97
CA PHE A 779 -0.91 45.53 13.24
C PHE A 779 -0.57 44.22 13.96
N PHE A 780 -1.35 43.15 13.70
CA PHE A 780 -1.16 41.84 14.35
C PHE A 780 -0.06 40.99 13.72
N HIS A 781 0.40 41.33 12.53
CA HIS A 781 1.50 40.66 11.87
C HIS A 781 2.87 41.20 12.29
N LYS A 782 3.90 40.38 12.13
CA LYS A 782 5.27 40.83 12.39
C LYS A 782 5.70 41.87 11.37
N LYS A 783 6.59 42.80 11.79
CA LYS A 783 7.19 43.78 10.85
C LYS A 783 7.96 43.05 9.73
N SER A 784 8.62 41.94 10.06
CA SER A 784 9.38 41.07 9.15
C SER A 784 8.50 40.06 8.40
N SER A 785 7.22 40.31 8.15
CA SER A 785 6.35 39.40 7.39
C SER A 785 6.84 39.27 5.95
N SER A 786 6.80 38.03 5.45
CA SER A 786 7.12 37.71 4.05
C SER A 786 5.82 37.68 3.22
N ILE A 787 5.85 38.29 2.05
CA ILE A 787 4.71 38.26 1.11
C ILE A 787 4.94 37.06 0.21
N ILE A 788 4.10 36.05 0.34
CA ILE A 788 4.12 34.83 -0.49
C ILE A 788 2.67 34.52 -0.88
N PRO A 789 2.30 34.70 -2.15
CA PRO A 789 0.94 34.44 -2.64
C PRO A 789 0.66 32.94 -2.70
N ASN A 790 -0.60 32.56 -2.92
CA ASN A 790 -0.93 31.19 -3.29
C ASN A 790 -0.49 30.90 -4.72
N GLY A 791 -0.12 29.66 -5.01
CA GLY A 791 0.23 29.20 -6.35
C GLY A 791 -0.78 28.21 -6.91
N VAL A 792 -0.70 27.98 -8.21
CA VAL A 792 -1.49 26.96 -8.92
C VAL A 792 -0.58 26.11 -9.81
N ASP A 793 -0.89 24.82 -9.92
CA ASP A 793 -0.23 23.92 -10.86
C ASP A 793 -0.82 24.11 -12.25
N ILE A 794 -0.14 24.89 -13.09
CA ILE A 794 -0.57 25.22 -14.44
C ILE A 794 -0.79 23.96 -15.29
N ASN A 795 0.07 22.94 -15.15
CA ASN A 795 0.00 21.73 -15.98
C ASN A 795 -1.27 20.91 -15.72
N LYS A 796 -1.81 21.01 -14.52
CA LYS A 796 -3.05 20.32 -14.15
C LYS A 796 -4.29 20.87 -14.86
N TYR A 797 -4.24 22.11 -15.34
CA TYR A 797 -5.36 22.84 -15.93
C TYR A 797 -5.24 23.05 -17.44
N GLN A 798 -4.18 22.51 -18.08
CA GLN A 798 -4.02 22.50 -19.53
C GLN A 798 -4.82 21.36 -20.17
N PHE A 799 -6.09 21.58 -20.45
CA PHE A 799 -6.90 20.67 -21.26
C PHE A 799 -6.91 21.13 -22.72
N THR A 800 -6.49 20.26 -23.64
CA THR A 800 -6.71 20.44 -25.08
C THR A 800 -8.21 20.27 -25.36
N SER A 801 -8.77 21.19 -26.11
CA SER A 801 -10.19 21.33 -26.45
C SER A 801 -10.73 20.22 -27.36
N ASN A 802 -10.73 18.97 -26.88
CA ASN A 802 -11.35 17.85 -27.60
C ASN A 802 -12.68 17.37 -26.99
N ASN A 803 -13.15 17.99 -25.92
CA ASN A 803 -14.50 17.73 -25.43
C ASN A 803 -15.41 18.86 -25.89
N SER A 804 -16.50 18.48 -26.59
CA SER A 804 -17.54 19.39 -27.05
C SER A 804 -17.99 20.34 -25.95
N LYS A 805 -17.70 21.64 -26.08
CA LYS A 805 -18.34 22.65 -25.22
C LYS A 805 -19.86 22.50 -25.39
N GLU A 806 -20.58 22.71 -24.29
CA GLU A 806 -22.04 22.78 -24.37
C GLU A 806 -22.43 23.89 -25.34
N GLU A 807 -23.48 23.72 -26.14
CA GLU A 807 -24.00 24.73 -27.08
C GLU A 807 -24.47 26.00 -26.36
N LEU A 808 -24.64 25.94 -25.05
CA LEU A 808 -25.15 27.03 -24.21
C LEU A 808 -24.01 27.67 -23.41
N PHE A 809 -23.96 29.00 -23.40
CA PHE A 809 -22.98 29.73 -22.55
C PHE A 809 -23.08 29.35 -21.09
N THR A 810 -21.98 28.98 -20.48
CA THR A 810 -21.96 28.41 -19.13
C THR A 810 -21.14 29.23 -18.15
N PHE A 811 -21.82 29.87 -17.21
CA PHE A 811 -21.23 30.44 -16.02
C PHE A 811 -20.96 29.38 -14.98
N ILE A 812 -19.90 29.54 -14.20
CA ILE A 812 -19.59 28.64 -13.07
C ILE A 812 -19.23 29.45 -11.82
N ILE A 813 -19.72 29.01 -10.67
CA ILE A 813 -19.24 29.47 -9.35
C ILE A 813 -18.77 28.25 -8.56
N ILE A 814 -17.55 28.32 -8.00
CA ILE A 814 -16.93 27.24 -7.24
C ILE A 814 -16.60 27.73 -5.83
N GLY A 815 -17.14 27.08 -4.83
CA GLY A 815 -16.87 27.43 -3.44
C GLY A 815 -17.91 26.91 -2.46
N ARG A 816 -17.58 26.99 -1.15
CA ARG A 816 -18.50 26.55 -0.11
C ARG A 816 -19.76 27.41 -0.11
N LEU A 817 -20.92 26.77 0.04
CA LEU A 817 -22.22 27.47 0.09
C LEU A 817 -22.40 28.13 1.49
N GLU A 818 -21.66 29.21 1.68
CA GLU A 818 -21.60 30.01 2.90
C GLU A 818 -21.82 31.49 2.60
N PHE A 819 -22.23 32.27 3.61
CA PHE A 819 -22.56 33.69 3.49
C PHE A 819 -21.46 34.53 2.77
N MET A 820 -20.18 34.21 3.07
CA MET A 820 -19.06 34.96 2.53
C MET A 820 -18.92 34.90 0.99
N LYS A 821 -19.37 33.81 0.36
CA LYS A 821 -19.31 33.58 -1.09
C LYS A 821 -20.47 34.22 -1.86
N ASN A 822 -21.48 34.71 -1.12
CA ASN A 822 -22.55 35.55 -1.64
C ASN A 822 -23.38 34.95 -2.79
N HIS A 823 -23.63 33.65 -2.74
CA HIS A 823 -24.41 32.93 -3.76
C HIS A 823 -25.84 33.47 -3.85
N GLU A 824 -26.42 33.93 -2.74
CA GLU A 824 -27.76 34.51 -2.69
C GLU A 824 -27.86 35.75 -3.58
N PHE A 825 -26.89 36.66 -3.49
CA PHE A 825 -26.77 37.81 -4.38
C PHE A 825 -26.69 37.39 -5.83
N LEU A 826 -25.81 36.40 -6.15
CA LEU A 826 -25.59 35.94 -7.53
C LEU A 826 -26.90 35.39 -8.13
N ILE A 827 -27.64 34.56 -7.39
CA ILE A 827 -28.93 34.02 -7.86
C ILE A 827 -29.93 35.12 -8.11
N ASN A 828 -29.95 36.19 -7.28
CA ASN A 828 -30.80 37.37 -7.53
C ASN A 828 -30.38 38.13 -8.82
N GLU A 829 -29.08 38.27 -9.07
CA GLU A 829 -28.64 38.93 -10.32
C GLU A 829 -28.96 38.06 -11.55
N ILE A 830 -28.79 36.73 -11.45
CA ILE A 830 -29.20 35.75 -12.47
C ILE A 830 -30.72 35.90 -12.82
N SER A 831 -31.57 36.14 -11.81
CA SER A 831 -33.01 36.31 -12.07
C SER A 831 -33.36 37.51 -12.93
N LYS A 832 -32.47 38.50 -12.97
CA LYS A 832 -32.63 39.73 -13.82
C LYS A 832 -32.14 39.52 -15.27
N LEU A 833 -31.53 38.36 -15.57
CA LEU A 833 -30.97 38.01 -16.87
C LEU A 833 -31.78 36.92 -17.59
N LYS A 834 -33.07 36.84 -17.36
CA LYS A 834 -33.95 35.77 -17.89
C LYS A 834 -33.99 35.74 -19.42
N ASP A 835 -33.81 36.89 -20.06
CA ASP A 835 -33.87 37.05 -21.53
C ASP A 835 -32.60 36.57 -22.26
N TYR A 836 -31.51 36.30 -21.53
CA TYR A 836 -30.28 35.79 -22.09
C TYR A 836 -30.23 34.27 -22.01
N ASN A 837 -29.63 33.64 -23.00
CA ASN A 837 -29.53 32.17 -23.08
C ASN A 837 -28.21 31.69 -22.48
N PHE A 838 -28.20 31.19 -21.24
CA PHE A 838 -27.03 30.67 -20.51
C PHE A 838 -27.43 29.72 -19.38
N LYS A 839 -26.46 28.99 -18.83
CA LYS A 839 -26.55 28.19 -17.61
C LYS A 839 -25.60 28.70 -16.53
N LEU A 840 -25.93 28.50 -15.26
CA LEU A 840 -25.06 28.68 -14.12
C LEU A 840 -24.83 27.33 -13.44
N LYS A 841 -23.58 26.84 -13.39
CA LYS A 841 -23.13 25.68 -12.59
C LYS A 841 -22.69 26.17 -11.20
N VAL A 842 -23.33 25.64 -10.16
CA VAL A 842 -22.96 25.92 -8.75
C VAL A 842 -22.27 24.70 -8.18
N VAL A 843 -20.96 24.83 -7.90
CA VAL A 843 -20.10 23.75 -7.42
C VAL A 843 -19.70 23.99 -5.98
N GLY A 844 -20.01 23.05 -5.11
CA GLY A 844 -19.71 23.10 -3.68
C GLY A 844 -20.89 22.64 -2.83
N SER A 845 -20.66 22.53 -1.54
CA SER A 845 -21.67 22.20 -0.51
C SER A 845 -21.55 23.16 0.67
N GLY A 846 -22.58 23.29 1.50
CA GLY A 846 -22.53 24.15 2.68
C GLY A 846 -23.89 24.37 3.32
N ILE A 847 -23.87 25.12 4.42
CA ILE A 847 -25.07 25.34 5.27
C ILE A 847 -26.20 26.06 4.54
N LEU A 848 -25.92 26.82 3.48
CA LEU A 848 -26.94 27.59 2.73
C LEU A 848 -27.54 26.77 1.56
N GLU A 849 -27.16 25.54 1.34
CA GLU A 849 -27.57 24.77 0.15
C GLU A 849 -29.10 24.66 0.02
N ALA A 850 -29.77 24.29 1.11
CA ALA A 850 -31.23 24.18 1.11
C ALA A 850 -31.93 25.54 0.83
N THR A 851 -31.41 26.61 1.42
CA THR A 851 -31.94 27.98 1.25
C THR A 851 -31.74 28.47 -0.20
N LEU A 852 -30.56 28.23 -0.78
CA LEU A 852 -30.27 28.64 -2.17
C LEU A 852 -31.09 27.86 -3.18
N LYS A 853 -31.32 26.56 -2.98
CA LYS A 853 -32.22 25.75 -3.81
C LYS A 853 -33.66 26.22 -3.72
N ALA A 854 -34.13 26.58 -2.53
CA ALA A 854 -35.47 27.20 -2.36
C ALA A 854 -35.57 28.56 -3.07
N GLN A 855 -34.54 29.40 -3.02
CA GLN A 855 -34.49 30.68 -3.73
C GLN A 855 -34.55 30.48 -5.26
N VAL A 856 -33.80 29.52 -5.80
CA VAL A 856 -33.83 29.16 -7.25
C VAL A 856 -35.25 28.75 -7.68
N ASN A 857 -35.92 27.93 -6.88
CA ASN A 857 -37.30 27.52 -7.11
C ASN A 857 -38.27 28.71 -7.11
N THR A 858 -38.16 29.58 -6.07
CA THR A 858 -39.02 30.76 -5.94
C THR A 858 -38.88 31.74 -7.10
N LEU A 859 -37.67 31.87 -7.63
CA LEU A 859 -37.34 32.75 -8.78
C LEU A 859 -37.58 32.10 -10.15
N ASN A 860 -38.04 30.82 -10.18
CA ASN A 860 -38.24 30.02 -11.42
C ASN A 860 -36.97 29.91 -12.29
N LEU A 861 -35.83 29.57 -11.64
CA LEU A 861 -34.53 29.49 -12.30
C LEU A 861 -34.01 28.03 -12.42
N ASN A 862 -34.86 27.01 -12.23
CA ASN A 862 -34.46 25.61 -12.21
C ASN A 862 -33.81 25.12 -13.51
N GLU A 863 -34.19 25.68 -14.64
CA GLU A 863 -33.61 25.36 -15.95
C GLU A 863 -32.27 26.04 -16.19
N LYS A 864 -31.98 27.15 -15.48
CA LYS A 864 -30.77 27.95 -15.63
C LYS A 864 -29.69 27.66 -14.58
N VAL A 865 -30.07 27.21 -13.38
CA VAL A 865 -29.14 27.05 -12.24
C VAL A 865 -29.04 25.58 -11.86
N GLN A 866 -27.86 25.00 -12.00
CA GLN A 866 -27.58 23.60 -11.68
C GLN A 866 -26.64 23.50 -10.50
N PHE A 867 -27.07 22.83 -9.42
CA PHE A 867 -26.23 22.52 -8.27
C PHE A 867 -25.54 21.16 -8.49
N LEU A 868 -24.20 21.14 -8.50
CA LEU A 868 -23.38 19.96 -8.76
C LEU A 868 -22.80 19.31 -7.48
N GLY A 869 -23.05 19.91 -6.30
CA GLY A 869 -22.43 19.47 -5.05
C GLY A 869 -20.93 19.69 -5.01
N SER A 870 -20.26 19.06 -4.05
CA SER A 870 -18.79 19.05 -3.99
C SER A 870 -18.19 18.15 -5.07
N ARG A 871 -17.20 18.65 -5.79
CA ARG A 871 -16.58 17.98 -6.94
C ARG A 871 -15.06 18.04 -6.85
N ASP A 872 -14.39 16.98 -7.31
CA ASP A 872 -12.91 16.87 -7.37
C ASP A 872 -12.35 17.13 -8.78
N ASP A 873 -13.21 17.09 -9.80
CA ASP A 873 -12.91 17.31 -11.21
C ASP A 873 -13.02 18.77 -11.63
N VAL A 874 -12.58 19.68 -10.75
CA VAL A 874 -12.60 21.15 -11.00
C VAL A 874 -11.93 21.54 -12.32
N PRO A 875 -10.76 20.96 -12.72
CA PRO A 875 -10.16 21.27 -14.01
C PRO A 875 -11.08 20.99 -15.20
N GLU A 876 -11.79 19.86 -15.16
CA GLU A 876 -12.73 19.47 -16.22
C GLU A 876 -13.96 20.39 -16.26
N LEU A 877 -14.51 20.72 -15.11
CA LEU A 877 -15.63 21.66 -15.01
C LEU A 877 -15.27 23.06 -15.50
N LEU A 878 -14.07 23.56 -15.21
CA LEU A 878 -13.60 24.84 -15.73
C LEU A 878 -13.40 24.80 -17.25
N SER A 879 -12.83 23.72 -17.80
CA SER A 879 -12.65 23.59 -19.25
C SER A 879 -13.96 23.54 -20.03
N GLN A 880 -15.07 23.15 -19.39
CA GLN A 880 -16.44 23.14 -19.94
C GLN A 880 -17.25 24.39 -19.60
N SER A 881 -16.62 25.42 -19.03
CA SER A 881 -17.30 26.65 -18.63
C SER A 881 -16.69 27.83 -19.37
N ASP A 882 -17.52 28.87 -19.59
CA ASP A 882 -17.12 30.06 -20.34
C ASP A 882 -16.70 31.23 -19.44
N CYS A 883 -17.19 31.30 -18.22
CA CYS A 883 -16.78 32.33 -17.28
C CYS A 883 -16.99 31.93 -15.83
N LEU A 884 -15.96 32.18 -14.98
CA LEU A 884 -16.07 32.02 -13.53
C LEU A 884 -16.58 33.26 -12.85
N LEU A 885 -17.56 33.12 -11.96
CA LEU A 885 -18.16 34.19 -11.15
C LEU A 885 -17.72 34.07 -9.68
N LEU A 886 -17.22 35.17 -9.09
CA LEU A 886 -16.84 35.24 -7.67
C LEU A 886 -17.34 36.51 -7.00
N PRO A 887 -18.64 36.64 -6.64
CA PRO A 887 -19.22 37.81 -5.98
C PRO A 887 -18.97 37.85 -4.48
N SER A 888 -17.82 37.38 -4.02
CA SER A 888 -17.52 37.23 -2.60
C SER A 888 -17.52 38.54 -1.84
N LEU A 889 -18.01 38.49 -0.59
CA LEU A 889 -17.99 39.65 0.32
C LEU A 889 -16.61 39.88 0.94
N TRP A 890 -15.82 38.81 1.10
CA TRP A 890 -14.41 38.87 1.47
C TRP A 890 -13.69 37.58 1.09
N GLU A 891 -12.41 37.75 0.76
CA GLU A 891 -11.47 36.67 0.43
C GLU A 891 -10.10 36.98 1.05
N ALA A 892 -9.27 35.96 1.23
CA ALA A 892 -7.85 36.16 1.53
C ALA A 892 -7.02 36.18 0.23
N PHE A 893 -6.96 35.04 -0.45
CA PHE A 893 -6.36 34.87 -1.75
C PHE A 893 -7.04 33.63 -2.41
N PRO A 894 -8.07 33.82 -3.22
CA PRO A 894 -8.92 32.72 -3.69
C PRO A 894 -8.21 31.88 -4.76
N ILE A 895 -7.97 30.62 -4.47
CA ILE A 895 -7.31 29.67 -5.38
C ILE A 895 -8.13 29.47 -6.64
N VAL A 896 -9.45 29.47 -6.54
CA VAL A 896 -10.35 29.24 -7.67
C VAL A 896 -10.16 30.24 -8.82
N LEU A 897 -9.76 31.48 -8.52
CA LEU A 897 -9.40 32.46 -9.57
C LEU A 897 -8.09 32.11 -10.27
N LEU A 898 -7.13 31.51 -9.55
CA LEU A 898 -5.90 30.99 -10.14
C LEU A 898 -6.17 29.75 -11.01
N GLU A 899 -7.08 28.91 -10.57
CA GLU A 899 -7.52 27.72 -11.29
C GLU A 899 -8.24 28.09 -12.58
N ALA A 900 -9.14 29.09 -12.54
CA ALA A 900 -9.79 29.63 -13.75
C ALA A 900 -8.77 30.28 -14.71
N ALA A 901 -7.84 31.06 -14.18
CA ALA A 901 -6.76 31.65 -14.98
C ALA A 901 -5.89 30.57 -15.64
N ALA A 902 -5.53 29.50 -14.90
CA ALA A 902 -4.75 28.37 -15.43
C ALA A 902 -5.51 27.58 -16.51
N SER A 903 -6.85 27.56 -16.45
CA SER A 903 -7.74 27.00 -17.47
C SER A 903 -8.05 27.97 -18.63
N ASN A 904 -7.49 29.16 -18.62
CA ASN A 904 -7.80 30.25 -19.57
C ASN A 904 -9.30 30.61 -19.64
N VAL A 905 -9.98 30.58 -18.49
CA VAL A 905 -11.40 30.90 -18.32
C VAL A 905 -11.54 32.35 -17.82
N PRO A 906 -12.32 33.20 -18.50
CA PRO A 906 -12.63 34.55 -18.06
C PRO A 906 -13.18 34.58 -16.62
N VAL A 907 -12.88 35.64 -15.86
CA VAL A 907 -13.32 35.78 -14.48
C VAL A 907 -14.03 37.13 -14.25
N ILE A 908 -15.12 37.08 -13.45
CA ILE A 908 -15.77 38.26 -12.88
C ILE A 908 -15.67 38.12 -11.36
N ALA A 909 -15.04 39.08 -10.70
CA ALA A 909 -14.83 39.03 -9.27
C ALA A 909 -14.99 40.40 -8.61
N THR A 910 -15.36 40.42 -7.33
CA THR A 910 -15.37 41.60 -6.49
C THR A 910 -13.96 41.99 -6.03
N PRO A 911 -13.66 43.33 -5.86
CA PRO A 911 -12.33 43.82 -5.47
C PRO A 911 -12.03 43.60 -3.97
N VAL A 912 -12.20 42.37 -3.45
CA VAL A 912 -12.03 42.06 -2.04
C VAL A 912 -10.74 41.29 -1.74
N GLY A 913 -10.15 41.54 -0.56
CA GLY A 913 -8.93 40.86 -0.14
C GLY A 913 -7.73 41.14 -1.02
N SER A 914 -7.07 40.07 -1.48
CA SER A 914 -5.89 40.18 -2.33
C SER A 914 -6.21 40.09 -3.83
N ILE A 915 -7.47 40.06 -4.25
CA ILE A 915 -7.87 39.86 -5.65
C ILE A 915 -7.30 40.98 -6.57
N SER A 916 -7.43 42.25 -6.16
CA SER A 916 -6.92 43.41 -6.91
C SER A 916 -5.38 43.43 -7.02
N SER A 917 -4.65 42.56 -6.32
CA SER A 917 -3.20 42.47 -6.44
C SER A 917 -2.73 41.68 -7.68
N PHE A 918 -3.62 40.87 -8.29
CA PHE A 918 -3.29 40.06 -9.47
C PHE A 918 -4.34 40.11 -10.61
N ILE A 919 -5.55 40.62 -10.34
CA ILE A 919 -6.58 40.87 -11.37
C ILE A 919 -6.87 42.35 -11.44
N ASN A 920 -6.91 42.85 -12.65
CA ASN A 920 -7.23 44.25 -12.99
C ASN A 920 -8.12 44.34 -14.25
N LYS A 921 -8.44 45.54 -14.75
CA LYS A 921 -9.32 45.75 -15.90
C LYS A 921 -8.74 45.23 -17.23
N GLU A 922 -7.43 45.00 -17.30
CA GLU A 922 -6.75 44.50 -18.51
C GLU A 922 -6.80 42.98 -18.62
N ASN A 923 -6.85 42.27 -17.48
CA ASN A 923 -6.76 40.81 -17.42
C ASN A 923 -7.98 40.12 -16.79
N GLY A 924 -9.03 40.85 -16.42
CA GLY A 924 -10.28 40.31 -15.89
C GLY A 924 -11.35 41.37 -15.63
N TYR A 925 -12.44 40.96 -15.00
CA TYR A 925 -13.49 41.88 -14.60
C TYR A 925 -13.48 42.00 -13.08
N ILE A 926 -12.95 43.14 -12.60
CA ILE A 926 -12.98 43.50 -11.17
C ILE A 926 -14.00 44.59 -11.02
N VAL A 927 -15.13 44.27 -10.39
CA VAL A 927 -16.33 45.10 -10.29
C VAL A 927 -16.95 45.07 -8.92
N GLU A 928 -17.54 46.19 -8.51
CA GLU A 928 -18.35 46.22 -7.30
C GLU A 928 -19.66 45.44 -7.51
N LEU A 929 -20.30 45.01 -6.40
CA LEU A 929 -21.53 44.18 -6.47
C LEU A 929 -22.63 44.83 -7.35
N HIS A 930 -22.79 46.13 -7.30
CA HIS A 930 -23.80 46.81 -8.11
C HIS A 930 -23.52 46.81 -9.63
N GLU A 931 -22.29 46.63 -10.02
CA GLU A 931 -21.84 46.54 -11.44
C GLU A 931 -21.77 45.08 -11.95
N PHE A 932 -21.99 44.10 -11.05
CA PHE A 932 -21.72 42.67 -11.33
C PHE A 932 -22.62 42.13 -12.44
N LYS A 933 -23.88 42.55 -12.47
CA LYS A 933 -24.83 42.20 -13.53
C LYS A 933 -24.37 42.72 -14.90
N ASP A 934 -23.92 43.99 -14.97
CA ASP A 934 -23.50 44.60 -16.22
C ASP A 934 -22.23 43.95 -16.77
N ALA A 935 -21.31 43.57 -15.89
CA ALA A 935 -20.15 42.77 -16.28
C ALA A 935 -20.55 41.38 -16.83
N MET A 936 -21.56 40.73 -16.27
CA MET A 936 -22.08 39.46 -16.82
C MET A 936 -22.69 39.64 -18.20
N ILE A 937 -23.43 40.75 -18.43
CA ILE A 937 -23.98 41.10 -19.74
C ILE A 937 -22.86 41.37 -20.75
N GLU A 938 -21.83 42.15 -20.37
CA GLU A 938 -20.68 42.42 -21.20
C GLU A 938 -19.99 41.11 -21.67
N VAL A 939 -19.79 40.20 -20.76
CA VAL A 939 -19.18 38.89 -21.08
C VAL A 939 -20.07 38.06 -21.99
N LEU A 940 -21.39 38.07 -21.80
CA LEU A 940 -22.34 37.36 -22.67
C LEU A 940 -22.41 37.96 -24.09
N THR A 941 -22.28 39.30 -24.22
CA THR A 941 -22.42 40.00 -25.51
C THR A 941 -21.11 40.17 -26.25
N ASN A 942 -20.00 40.26 -25.55
CA ASN A 942 -18.65 40.54 -26.09
C ASN A 942 -17.63 39.47 -25.58
N TYR A 943 -17.89 38.21 -25.81
CA TYR A 943 -17.10 37.10 -25.25
C TYR A 943 -15.63 37.13 -25.73
N GLU A 944 -15.35 37.60 -26.95
CA GLU A 944 -13.98 37.73 -27.46
C GLU A 944 -13.12 38.68 -26.61
N VAL A 945 -13.68 39.74 -26.08
CA VAL A 945 -12.98 40.64 -25.16
C VAL A 945 -12.68 39.94 -23.84
N ALA A 946 -13.63 39.16 -23.33
CA ALA A 946 -13.43 38.39 -22.12
C ALA A 946 -12.34 37.32 -22.29
N GLN A 947 -12.31 36.63 -23.42
CA GLN A 947 -11.25 35.67 -23.74
C GLN A 947 -9.86 36.34 -23.84
N ASN A 948 -9.76 37.49 -24.48
CA ASN A 948 -8.48 38.21 -24.54
C ASN A 948 -7.97 38.60 -23.13
N ARG A 949 -8.87 39.04 -22.24
CA ARG A 949 -8.52 39.32 -20.85
C ARG A 949 -8.08 38.04 -20.12
N SER A 950 -8.73 36.89 -20.37
CA SER A 950 -8.33 35.61 -19.73
C SER A 950 -6.94 35.17 -20.19
N VAL A 951 -6.55 35.39 -21.44
CA VAL A 951 -5.20 35.10 -21.94
C VAL A 951 -4.16 35.95 -21.20
N GLU A 952 -4.42 37.22 -20.96
CA GLU A 952 -3.51 38.07 -20.18
C GLU A 952 -3.44 37.66 -18.72
N LEU A 953 -4.55 37.20 -18.12
CA LEU A 953 -4.57 36.64 -16.77
C LEU A 953 -3.77 35.32 -16.70
N TYR A 954 -3.95 34.43 -17.67
CA TYR A 954 -3.16 33.21 -17.79
C TYR A 954 -1.64 33.50 -17.86
N LYS A 955 -1.21 34.43 -18.68
CA LYS A 955 0.20 34.87 -18.80
C LYS A 955 0.72 35.34 -17.43
N TYR A 956 -0.03 36.18 -16.75
CA TYR A 956 0.35 36.72 -15.45
C TYR A 956 0.50 35.59 -14.40
N VAL A 957 -0.51 34.70 -14.31
CA VAL A 957 -0.52 33.61 -13.34
C VAL A 957 0.58 32.58 -13.63
N SER A 958 0.78 32.27 -14.91
CA SER A 958 1.84 31.32 -15.31
C SER A 958 3.25 31.80 -14.97
N SER A 959 3.47 33.13 -15.11
CA SER A 959 4.80 33.73 -14.89
C SER A 959 5.07 34.08 -13.42
N ASN A 960 4.04 34.36 -12.61
CA ASN A 960 4.22 34.91 -11.27
C ASN A 960 3.66 34.05 -10.14
N LEU A 961 2.69 33.15 -10.43
CA LEU A 961 1.92 32.40 -9.46
C LEU A 961 1.91 30.89 -9.74
N ASN A 962 2.90 30.40 -10.50
CA ASN A 962 3.10 28.97 -10.66
C ASN A 962 3.52 28.37 -9.33
N ILE A 963 2.90 27.24 -8.95
CA ILE A 963 3.13 26.59 -7.65
C ILE A 963 4.60 26.25 -7.41
N THR A 964 5.33 25.84 -8.43
CA THR A 964 6.77 25.52 -8.30
C THR A 964 7.61 26.72 -7.88
N ASP A 965 7.31 27.92 -8.38
CA ASP A 965 8.05 29.13 -8.04
C ASP A 965 7.60 29.74 -6.70
N VAL A 966 6.33 29.59 -6.38
CA VAL A 966 5.80 29.95 -5.05
C VAL A 966 6.43 29.05 -3.97
N VAL A 967 6.56 27.74 -4.20
CA VAL A 967 7.19 26.82 -3.25
C VAL A 967 8.67 27.15 -3.05
N LYS A 968 9.42 27.53 -4.08
CA LYS A 968 10.81 28.01 -3.93
C LYS A 968 10.92 29.22 -2.98
N GLN A 969 9.93 30.13 -2.99
CA GLN A 969 9.89 31.25 -2.04
C GLN A 969 9.70 30.75 -0.60
N TYR A 970 8.87 29.72 -0.37
CA TYR A 970 8.74 29.08 0.94
C TYR A 970 10.03 28.37 1.35
N GLU A 971 10.70 27.67 0.46
CA GLU A 971 12.00 27.01 0.74
C GLU A 971 13.09 28.02 1.16
N LEU A 972 13.15 29.16 0.47
CA LEU A 972 14.04 30.26 0.86
C LEU A 972 13.70 30.80 2.24
N LEU A 973 12.41 31.03 2.52
CA LEU A 973 11.94 31.48 3.84
C LEU A 973 12.32 30.48 4.94
N TYR A 974 12.15 29.19 4.73
CA TYR A 974 12.51 28.15 5.73
C TYR A 974 14.02 28.15 6.01
N LYS A 975 14.84 28.25 4.98
CA LYS A 975 16.31 28.38 5.11
C LYS A 975 16.70 29.66 5.84
N GLU A 976 16.04 30.79 5.55
CA GLU A 976 16.31 32.09 6.21
C GLU A 976 15.93 32.08 7.71
N VAL A 977 14.82 31.49 8.07
CA VAL A 977 14.34 31.44 9.47
C VAL A 977 15.22 30.56 10.35
N LEU A 978 15.96 29.61 9.79
CA LEU A 978 16.90 28.75 10.52
C LEU A 978 18.30 29.38 10.69
N LYS A 979 18.70 30.31 9.79
CA LYS A 979 19.90 31.14 9.95
C LYS A 979 19.69 32.12 11.11
#